data_e71315b43aadc4fd924651f9c10d2a9f
#
_entry.id   e71315b43aadc4fd924651f9c10d2a9f
#
_cell.length_a   1.000
_cell.length_b   1.000
_cell.length_c   1.000
_cell.angle_alpha   90.00
_cell.angle_beta   90.00
_cell.angle_gamma   90.00
#
_symmetry.space_group_name_H-M   'P 1'
#
loop_
_entity.id
_entity.type
_entity.pdbx_description
1 polymer ?
#
loop_
_entity_poly.entity_id
_entity_poly.type
_entity_poly.pdbx_seq_one_letter_code
_entity_poly.pdbx_strand_id
1 'polypeptide(L)'
;MKLDVNKQYSGFVIRQAAYIDEIQSEAYVMEHTYSGARLLYLGNNDDNKVFSISFRTPPYDDTGVAHILEHSVLCGSRKYRLKEPFVELVKGSMNTFLNAMTYPDKTMYPVASRNAKDFQNLMDVYLDAVFYPLIYENPYTLRQEGWHYNIEAPTDALSYNGVVYNEMKGVFSSADALLDYEAMKALFPDTPYSFESGGHPDAIPELTQEAFEHFHTTYYSPENSFIYLYGDMEIETTLQYLNDEYLSGFKRTGAVNSEIPLQNAFARTQEVLGTYPVGADEATEDKTYHELHIVTGDARDVKTSMALRVLESVLLEGNSAPLRLALLQSGVAKDISGSYAGSYRQPIFSIKAAGSKPEQRDKFISIIYHTLQQLTINGIDKELLEAHLNYLEFKLREADFGAYPKGLIYGISVMDSWLYDGDPLAGLRYTEALQQLREGIKTRYYEQLIENYLLDNTHKVIVTLNPEQGKEEREQEVLAEKMAALKASMDTETIAQNIELCSELHKRQAAADTAEALETIPLLERSDIRREVEVTETVLKQLGTNDILYVPAFTNKIAYLNWYFDLTGIDKDLLPYCYLLSDVLGKFNTDKYTYQELATASNKYTGGVSFQMHAYSAADDANDYTIKFTVQAKALTANLDKLFDILQAVALGSKIDDAKRLQEILDEVKTDWDSSFFSRGQTVACTRLASYFSTAARVNEQDQFSYYEFLKELSADFAGRAEDTLAKLRQLLGIFFESSKYLLAYSCEESERMLVLEQALNFAALLPQSAVAGKTPQFLEAPGENEGIMTPGKVQYVAAGGDFHKFGYQFHGSMKVLETILRYEYLWTKIRVQGGAYGATARFDRNGTMFFASYRDPKLKESLQAYYDMPSWLEKLELSERELTKYIIGTISGLDTPLTNSMRLEQAGVYHLKQVDTAMRQQMRSEIIDLTNADLQKLAPLIRDTLSEKYLCVVGSSQSIEANKNIFTKTQHI
;
A
#
# COMPACT_ATOMS: atom_id res chain seq x y z
N MET A 1 14.73 -11.38 29.71
CA MET A 1 14.65 -11.12 31.18
C MET A 1 13.22 -10.82 31.57
N LYS A 2 12.68 -11.35 32.68
CA LYS A 2 11.31 -11.00 33.14
C LYS A 2 11.36 -9.78 34.02
N LEU A 3 10.52 -8.77 33.69
CA LEU A 3 10.31 -7.60 34.50
C LEU A 3 9.18 -7.86 35.52
N ASP A 4 9.34 -7.38 36.72
CA ASP A 4 8.41 -7.64 37.85
C ASP A 4 7.34 -6.54 37.93
N VAL A 5 6.07 -6.92 38.05
CA VAL A 5 4.94 -5.98 38.22
C VAL A 5 5.12 -5.17 39.51
N ASN A 6 4.81 -3.89 39.47
CA ASN A 6 4.97 -2.89 40.52
C ASN A 6 6.44 -2.57 40.92
N LYS A 7 7.42 -3.09 40.18
CA LYS A 7 8.83 -2.70 40.34
C LYS A 7 9.17 -1.58 39.37
N GLN A 8 10.10 -0.75 39.73
CA GLN A 8 10.58 0.38 38.93
C GLN A 8 11.90 0.04 38.23
N TYR A 9 12.00 0.37 36.93
CA TYR A 9 13.18 0.25 36.10
C TYR A 9 13.41 1.60 35.39
N SER A 10 14.51 2.29 35.65
CA SER A 10 14.86 3.58 35.02
C SER A 10 13.68 4.57 34.93
N GLY A 11 12.98 4.77 36.05
CA GLY A 11 11.83 5.69 36.12
C GLY A 11 10.49 5.10 35.69
N PHE A 12 10.45 3.94 35.06
CA PHE A 12 9.21 3.26 34.63
C PHE A 12 8.73 2.23 35.68
N VAL A 13 7.46 2.30 36.03
CA VAL A 13 6.78 1.29 36.86
C VAL A 13 6.00 0.35 35.95
N ILE A 14 6.21 -0.97 36.16
CA ILE A 14 5.46 -2.00 35.45
C ILE A 14 4.05 -2.07 36.01
N ARG A 15 3.04 -1.70 35.20
CA ARG A 15 1.62 -1.72 35.60
C ARG A 15 0.97 -3.08 35.36
N GLN A 16 1.35 -3.73 34.24
CA GLN A 16 0.82 -5.01 33.81
C GLN A 16 1.94 -5.82 33.13
N ALA A 17 1.97 -7.12 33.37
CA ALA A 17 2.83 -8.07 32.64
C ALA A 17 2.02 -9.31 32.29
N ALA A 18 2.16 -9.79 31.05
CA ALA A 18 1.49 -10.99 30.57
C ALA A 18 2.25 -11.61 29.41
N TYR A 19 2.13 -12.91 29.24
CA TYR A 19 2.50 -13.58 28.01
C TYR A 19 1.28 -13.68 27.12
N ILE A 20 1.45 -13.36 25.85
CA ILE A 20 0.38 -13.42 24.83
C ILE A 20 0.72 -14.53 23.86
N ASP A 21 0.03 -15.66 24.02
CA ASP A 21 0.26 -16.88 23.23
C ASP A 21 0.01 -16.66 21.73
N GLU A 22 -0.97 -15.85 21.38
CA GLU A 22 -1.38 -15.56 19.99
C GLU A 22 -0.26 -14.96 19.14
N ILE A 23 0.58 -14.12 19.76
CA ILE A 23 1.69 -13.43 19.09
C ILE A 23 3.06 -13.82 19.66
N GLN A 24 3.12 -14.85 20.52
CA GLN A 24 4.34 -15.39 21.13
C GLN A 24 5.23 -14.29 21.76
N SER A 25 4.62 -13.38 22.53
CA SER A 25 5.31 -12.21 23.07
C SER A 25 5.07 -12.02 24.57
N GLU A 26 6.11 -11.64 25.29
CA GLU A 26 6.01 -11.09 26.66
C GLU A 26 5.54 -9.63 26.55
N ALA A 27 4.42 -9.28 27.15
CA ALA A 27 3.86 -7.94 27.11
C ALA A 27 4.04 -7.23 28.46
N TYR A 28 4.55 -5.99 28.44
CA TYR A 28 4.73 -5.15 29.62
C TYR A 28 4.12 -3.77 29.39
N VAL A 29 3.08 -3.43 30.15
CA VAL A 29 2.50 -2.09 30.19
C VAL A 29 3.15 -1.31 31.32
N MET A 30 3.70 -0.13 31.02
CA MET A 30 4.52 0.66 31.91
C MET A 30 4.08 2.13 31.92
N GLU A 31 4.41 2.81 33.01
CA GLU A 31 4.23 4.26 33.14
C GLU A 31 5.51 4.88 33.71
N HIS A 32 6.01 5.94 33.08
CA HIS A 32 7.12 6.72 33.60
C HIS A 32 6.62 7.64 34.71
N THR A 33 7.08 7.41 35.94
CA THR A 33 6.50 8.01 37.14
C THR A 33 6.59 9.53 37.19
N TYR A 34 7.65 10.11 36.64
CA TYR A 34 7.90 11.54 36.68
C TYR A 34 7.23 12.33 35.56
N SER A 35 7.35 11.86 34.33
CA SER A 35 6.78 12.53 33.16
C SER A 35 5.35 12.10 32.79
N GLY A 36 4.91 10.92 33.27
CA GLY A 36 3.59 10.36 32.95
C GLY A 36 3.52 9.66 31.61
N ALA A 37 4.64 9.48 30.89
CA ALA A 37 4.66 8.76 29.60
C ALA A 37 4.20 7.32 29.78
N ARG A 38 3.34 6.85 28.89
CA ARG A 38 2.86 5.46 28.82
C ARG A 38 3.73 4.67 27.88
N LEU A 39 4.07 3.43 28.21
CA LEU A 39 4.88 2.55 27.37
C LEU A 39 4.31 1.15 27.33
N LEU A 40 4.20 0.57 26.14
CA LEU A 40 3.94 -0.85 25.90
C LEU A 40 5.16 -1.48 25.24
N TYR A 41 5.70 -2.55 25.84
CA TYR A 41 6.72 -3.36 25.23
C TYR A 41 6.21 -4.79 24.96
N LEU A 42 6.35 -5.24 23.71
CA LEU A 42 6.10 -6.61 23.27
C LEU A 42 7.44 -7.28 22.94
N GLY A 43 8.01 -8.00 23.92
CA GLY A 43 9.29 -8.69 23.80
C GLY A 43 9.15 -10.08 23.19
N ASN A 44 9.88 -10.36 22.10
CA ASN A 44 9.92 -11.64 21.41
C ASN A 44 11.25 -11.81 20.63
N ASN A 45 11.36 -12.85 19.81
CA ASN A 45 12.59 -13.17 19.06
C ASN A 45 12.62 -12.55 17.62
N ASP A 46 11.74 -11.62 17.31
CA ASP A 46 11.75 -10.92 16.02
C ASP A 46 12.88 -9.89 16.02
N ASP A 47 13.83 -10.02 15.09
CA ASP A 47 14.95 -9.10 14.95
C ASP A 47 14.54 -7.77 14.31
N ASN A 48 13.35 -7.70 13.68
CA ASN A 48 12.81 -6.49 13.12
C ASN A 48 12.15 -5.63 14.20
N LYS A 49 12.98 -4.87 14.92
CA LYS A 49 12.57 -4.05 16.05
C LYS A 49 11.72 -2.88 15.58
N VAL A 50 10.68 -2.58 16.36
CA VAL A 50 9.81 -1.42 16.11
C VAL A 50 9.80 -0.51 17.32
N PHE A 51 9.96 0.78 17.08
CA PHE A 51 9.66 1.87 18.00
C PHE A 51 8.57 2.74 17.39
N SER A 52 7.64 3.19 18.21
CA SER A 52 6.71 4.26 17.84
C SER A 52 6.46 5.15 19.04
N ILE A 53 6.39 6.46 18.81
CA ILE A 53 5.82 7.40 19.75
C ILE A 53 4.58 8.03 19.10
N SER A 54 3.47 8.01 19.84
CA SER A 54 2.19 8.54 19.37
C SER A 54 1.66 9.54 20.37
N PHE A 55 0.96 10.56 19.87
CA PHE A 55 0.30 11.57 20.69
C PHE A 55 -1.18 11.58 20.34
N ARG A 56 -2.03 11.80 21.33
CA ARG A 56 -3.43 12.12 21.10
C ARG A 56 -3.51 13.58 20.63
N THR A 57 -3.94 13.79 19.37
CA THR A 57 -3.92 15.11 18.70
C THR A 57 -5.29 15.46 18.12
N PRO A 58 -6.32 15.64 18.96
CA PRO A 58 -7.65 15.98 18.48
C PRO A 58 -7.66 17.34 17.78
N PRO A 59 -8.10 17.42 16.51
CA PRO A 59 -8.28 18.69 15.82
C PRO A 59 -9.41 19.51 16.47
N TYR A 60 -9.34 20.81 16.35
CA TYR A 60 -10.37 21.75 16.82
C TYR A 60 -10.91 22.66 15.71
N ASP A 61 -10.34 22.53 14.51
CA ASP A 61 -10.74 23.18 13.27
C ASP A 61 -10.24 22.39 12.06
N ASP A 62 -10.55 22.85 10.85
CA ASP A 62 -10.16 22.23 9.59
C ASP A 62 -8.79 22.75 9.04
N THR A 63 -7.97 23.45 9.84
CA THR A 63 -6.71 24.02 9.38
C THR A 63 -5.61 22.98 9.14
N GLY A 64 -5.83 21.73 9.55
CA GLY A 64 -4.84 20.66 9.40
C GLY A 64 -3.59 20.82 10.25
N VAL A 65 -3.69 21.54 11.37
CA VAL A 65 -2.54 21.83 12.24
C VAL A 65 -1.83 20.56 12.70
N ALA A 66 -2.55 19.46 12.93
CA ALA A 66 -1.97 18.17 13.33
C ALA A 66 -1.07 17.59 12.22
N HIS A 67 -1.52 17.62 10.96
CA HIS A 67 -0.81 17.13 9.79
C HIS A 67 0.39 18.03 9.44
N ILE A 68 0.19 19.35 9.47
CA ILE A 68 1.28 20.30 9.22
C ILE A 68 2.38 20.16 10.30
N LEU A 69 2.01 19.89 11.55
CA LEU A 69 2.97 19.59 12.61
C LEU A 69 3.68 18.24 12.40
N GLU A 70 2.97 17.24 11.93
CA GLU A 70 3.59 15.94 11.60
C GLU A 70 4.80 16.14 10.68
N HIS A 71 4.61 16.86 9.56
CA HIS A 71 5.68 17.22 8.64
C HIS A 71 6.75 18.11 9.31
N SER A 72 6.31 19.14 10.00
CA SER A 72 7.17 20.23 10.50
C SER A 72 8.14 19.82 11.60
N VAL A 73 7.75 18.90 12.51
CA VAL A 73 8.65 18.44 13.59
C VAL A 73 9.84 17.66 13.02
N LEU A 74 9.69 17.06 11.83
CA LEU A 74 10.75 16.35 11.12
C LEU A 74 11.69 17.29 10.34
N CYS A 75 11.41 18.62 10.30
CA CYS A 75 12.22 19.63 9.63
C CYS A 75 13.29 20.25 10.55
N GLY A 76 14.03 19.40 11.26
CA GLY A 76 15.11 19.77 12.15
C GLY A 76 14.73 19.83 13.64
N SER A 77 15.69 19.52 14.47
CA SER A 77 15.52 19.46 15.92
C SER A 77 16.74 19.99 16.68
N ARG A 78 16.66 19.97 18.00
CA ARG A 78 17.74 20.44 18.89
C ARG A 78 19.10 19.80 18.59
N LYS A 79 19.15 18.47 18.43
CA LYS A 79 20.38 17.73 18.12
C LYS A 79 20.70 17.76 16.62
N TYR A 80 19.68 17.76 15.77
CA TYR A 80 19.78 17.53 14.32
C TYR A 80 19.30 18.76 13.56
N ARG A 81 20.21 19.75 13.38
CA ARG A 81 19.89 21.06 12.82
C ARG A 81 19.97 21.11 11.29
N LEU A 82 19.45 20.07 10.63
CA LEU A 82 19.30 20.00 9.18
C LEU A 82 17.91 20.49 8.78
N LYS A 83 17.74 20.77 7.49
CA LYS A 83 16.41 21.07 6.94
C LYS A 83 15.48 19.86 6.98
N GLU A 84 15.99 18.68 6.59
CA GLU A 84 15.24 17.44 6.46
C GLU A 84 16.04 16.25 7.02
N PRO A 85 16.21 16.12 8.36
CA PRO A 85 16.91 14.99 8.98
C PRO A 85 16.31 13.64 8.56
N PHE A 86 14.98 13.59 8.37
CA PHE A 86 14.24 12.44 7.90
C PHE A 86 14.76 11.93 6.55
N VAL A 87 14.92 12.80 5.56
CA VAL A 87 15.39 12.44 4.21
C VAL A 87 16.83 11.93 4.26
N GLU A 88 17.68 12.52 5.09
CA GLU A 88 19.06 12.05 5.27
C GLU A 88 19.13 10.66 5.91
N LEU A 89 18.24 10.36 6.86
CA LEU A 89 18.11 9.01 7.43
C LEU A 89 17.67 7.98 6.39
N VAL A 90 16.63 8.26 5.61
CA VAL A 90 16.13 7.32 4.57
C VAL A 90 17.25 6.92 3.61
N LYS A 91 18.15 7.86 3.25
CA LYS A 91 19.26 7.60 2.34
C LYS A 91 20.34 6.66 2.92
N GLY A 92 20.53 6.66 4.24
CA GLY A 92 21.68 6.02 4.89
C GLY A 92 21.37 5.13 6.09
N SER A 93 20.15 4.65 6.24
CA SER A 93 19.68 3.78 7.30
C SER A 93 19.37 2.37 6.77
N MET A 94 19.46 1.38 7.63
CA MET A 94 18.97 0.01 7.39
C MET A 94 17.52 -0.15 7.88
N ASN A 95 16.74 0.93 7.81
CA ASN A 95 15.35 0.89 8.19
C ASN A 95 14.55 -0.13 7.37
N THR A 96 13.62 -0.79 8.01
CA THR A 96 12.61 -1.63 7.36
C THR A 96 11.27 -0.91 7.29
N PHE A 97 11.13 0.16 8.08
CA PHE A 97 10.03 1.10 8.03
C PHE A 97 10.44 2.44 8.63
N LEU A 98 10.07 3.52 7.98
CA LEU A 98 10.31 4.88 8.43
C LEU A 98 9.19 5.78 7.88
N ASN A 99 8.35 6.32 8.75
CA ASN A 99 7.24 7.20 8.36
C ASN A 99 6.75 8.05 9.55
N ALA A 100 5.86 8.99 9.27
CA ALA A 100 4.97 9.62 10.23
C ALA A 100 3.54 9.51 9.71
N MET A 101 2.53 9.55 10.58
CA MET A 101 1.15 9.28 10.23
C MET A 101 0.20 10.13 11.06
N THR A 102 -0.59 10.96 10.42
CA THR A 102 -1.70 11.67 11.06
C THR A 102 -3.01 10.94 10.83
N TYR A 103 -3.71 10.67 11.92
CA TYR A 103 -5.05 10.09 11.99
C TYR A 103 -6.04 11.14 12.51
N PRO A 104 -7.34 10.88 12.46
CA PRO A 104 -8.34 11.83 12.93
C PRO A 104 -8.20 12.28 14.41
N ASP A 105 -7.48 11.54 15.22
CA ASP A 105 -7.38 11.79 16.67
C ASP A 105 -5.99 11.56 17.28
N LYS A 106 -5.03 11.13 16.46
CA LYS A 106 -3.65 10.86 16.90
C LYS A 106 -2.64 11.13 15.79
N THR A 107 -1.42 11.43 16.18
CA THR A 107 -0.26 11.48 15.27
C THR A 107 0.78 10.48 15.77
N MET A 108 1.28 9.62 14.88
CA MET A 108 2.20 8.52 15.18
C MET A 108 3.52 8.69 14.43
N TYR A 109 4.62 8.37 15.10
CA TYR A 109 5.98 8.44 14.57
C TYR A 109 6.66 7.07 14.69
N PRO A 110 6.36 6.11 13.79
CA PRO A 110 6.90 4.76 13.83
C PRO A 110 8.19 4.61 13.02
N VAL A 111 9.12 3.83 13.56
CA VAL A 111 10.33 3.39 12.88
C VAL A 111 10.59 1.92 13.14
N ALA A 112 11.24 1.23 12.19
CA ALA A 112 11.65 -0.15 12.35
C ALA A 112 13.01 -0.41 11.72
N SER A 113 13.83 -1.25 12.36
CA SER A 113 15.10 -1.72 11.83
C SER A 113 15.51 -3.08 12.40
N ARG A 114 16.15 -3.90 11.59
CA ARG A 114 16.80 -5.15 12.02
C ARG A 114 18.16 -4.91 12.66
N ASN A 115 18.81 -3.81 12.35
CA ASN A 115 20.10 -3.42 12.89
C ASN A 115 19.92 -2.67 14.22
N ALA A 116 20.53 -3.16 15.31
CA ALA A 116 20.33 -2.58 16.65
C ALA A 116 20.89 -1.15 16.77
N LYS A 117 22.04 -0.84 16.11
CA LYS A 117 22.63 0.50 16.10
C LYS A 117 21.77 1.48 15.32
N ASP A 118 21.28 1.06 14.16
CA ASP A 118 20.36 1.84 13.35
C ASP A 118 19.02 2.10 14.06
N PHE A 119 18.46 1.08 14.69
CA PHE A 119 17.25 1.22 15.50
C PHE A 119 17.39 2.28 16.60
N GLN A 120 18.52 2.28 17.30
CA GLN A 120 18.84 3.28 18.31
C GLN A 120 18.96 4.69 17.70
N ASN A 121 19.64 4.81 16.55
CA ASN A 121 19.78 6.07 15.82
C ASN A 121 18.42 6.64 15.39
N LEU A 122 17.57 5.80 14.80
CA LEU A 122 16.23 6.16 14.36
C LEU A 122 15.36 6.65 15.54
N MET A 123 15.40 5.91 16.66
CA MET A 123 14.68 6.27 17.87
C MET A 123 15.15 7.64 18.43
N ASP A 124 16.45 7.90 18.45
CA ASP A 124 17.02 9.17 18.95
C ASP A 124 16.56 10.35 18.08
N VAL A 125 16.67 10.23 16.75
CA VAL A 125 16.26 11.30 15.84
C VAL A 125 14.78 11.61 15.97
N TYR A 126 13.92 10.60 16.07
CA TYR A 126 12.47 10.79 16.19
C TYR A 126 12.06 11.38 17.55
N LEU A 127 12.68 10.94 18.63
CA LEU A 127 12.41 11.50 19.95
C LEU A 127 12.85 12.96 20.05
N ASP A 128 14.03 13.31 19.51
CA ASP A 128 14.49 14.70 19.51
C ASP A 128 13.62 15.60 18.61
N ALA A 129 13.15 15.06 17.46
CA ALA A 129 12.24 15.74 16.57
C ALA A 129 10.90 16.09 17.23
N VAL A 130 10.24 15.10 17.86
CA VAL A 130 8.90 15.33 18.43
C VAL A 130 8.91 16.17 19.70
N PHE A 131 9.98 16.08 20.54
CA PHE A 131 10.05 16.83 21.78
C PHE A 131 10.77 18.17 21.70
N TYR A 132 11.69 18.33 20.76
CA TYR A 132 12.54 19.52 20.63
C TYR A 132 12.69 19.98 19.17
N PRO A 133 11.58 20.15 18.41
CA PRO A 133 11.66 20.60 17.02
C PRO A 133 12.13 22.06 16.92
N LEU A 134 12.70 22.42 15.78
CA LEU A 134 13.13 23.78 15.49
C LEU A 134 12.00 24.74 15.08
N ILE A 135 10.75 24.33 15.15
CA ILE A 135 9.59 25.14 14.72
C ILE A 135 9.47 26.48 15.45
N TYR A 136 9.96 26.56 16.67
CA TYR A 136 9.98 27.80 17.50
C TYR A 136 11.09 28.79 17.10
N GLU A 137 12.17 28.28 16.49
CA GLU A 137 13.31 29.07 16.05
C GLU A 137 13.22 29.44 14.57
N ASN A 138 12.43 28.65 13.80
CA ASN A 138 12.37 28.75 12.35
C ASN A 138 10.92 28.90 11.84
N PRO A 139 10.43 30.14 11.67
CA PRO A 139 9.07 30.39 11.19
C PRO A 139 8.85 30.01 9.72
N TYR A 140 9.92 29.74 8.95
CA TYR A 140 9.80 29.31 7.56
C TYR A 140 9.30 27.86 7.45
N THR A 141 9.40 27.04 8.51
CA THR A 141 8.92 25.69 8.50
C THR A 141 7.41 25.61 8.24
N LEU A 142 6.59 26.38 8.98
CA LEU A 142 5.17 26.48 8.70
C LEU A 142 4.89 27.00 7.28
N ARG A 143 5.69 27.95 6.78
CA ARG A 143 5.51 28.52 5.45
C ARG A 143 5.84 27.52 4.34
N GLN A 144 6.77 26.63 4.56
CA GLN A 144 7.15 25.58 3.61
C GLN A 144 6.16 24.39 3.67
N GLU A 145 5.97 23.82 4.88
CA GLU A 145 5.16 22.60 5.04
C GLU A 145 3.66 22.88 5.03
N GLY A 146 3.21 23.96 5.64
CA GLY A 146 1.80 24.31 5.71
C GLY A 146 1.33 25.10 4.50
N TRP A 147 1.48 26.45 4.58
CA TRP A 147 1.05 27.33 3.50
C TRP A 147 1.75 28.70 3.51
N HIS A 148 1.81 29.32 2.34
CA HIS A 148 2.21 30.72 2.15
C HIS A 148 1.57 31.34 0.91
N TYR A 149 1.55 32.67 0.81
CA TYR A 149 1.23 33.35 -0.43
C TYR A 149 2.37 33.18 -1.42
N ASN A 150 2.06 32.67 -2.62
CA ASN A 150 3.02 32.50 -3.70
C ASN A 150 2.90 33.63 -4.73
N ILE A 151 3.96 34.43 -4.85
CA ILE A 151 4.10 35.56 -5.79
C ILE A 151 5.59 35.86 -6.00
N GLU A 152 6.09 35.79 -7.23
CA GLU A 152 7.51 36.00 -7.54
C GLU A 152 7.80 37.41 -8.08
N ALA A 153 6.82 38.06 -8.73
CA ALA A 153 6.92 39.42 -9.24
C ALA A 153 5.63 40.19 -8.97
N PRO A 154 5.68 41.54 -8.88
CA PRO A 154 4.48 42.35 -8.63
C PRO A 154 3.38 42.20 -9.65
N THR A 155 3.71 41.72 -10.86
CA THR A 155 2.77 41.46 -11.97
C THR A 155 2.09 40.13 -11.91
N ASP A 156 2.63 39.17 -11.16
CA ASP A 156 2.13 37.79 -11.12
C ASP A 156 0.80 37.67 -10.36
N ALA A 157 0.02 36.68 -10.68
CA ALA A 157 -1.16 36.35 -9.89
C ALA A 157 -0.74 35.84 -8.49
N LEU A 158 -1.50 36.25 -7.46
CA LEU A 158 -1.34 35.73 -6.13
C LEU A 158 -1.97 34.33 -6.06
N SER A 159 -1.33 33.38 -5.39
CA SER A 159 -1.86 32.04 -5.12
C SER A 159 -1.43 31.53 -3.75
N TYR A 160 -2.02 30.43 -3.30
CA TYR A 160 -1.52 29.68 -2.15
C TYR A 160 -0.54 28.61 -2.60
N ASN A 161 0.47 28.33 -1.78
CA ASN A 161 1.41 27.24 -1.95
C ASN A 161 1.85 26.69 -0.58
N GLY A 162 2.27 25.44 -0.52
CA GLY A 162 2.75 24.74 0.66
C GLY A 162 2.62 23.22 0.45
N VAL A 163 3.43 22.44 1.14
CA VAL A 163 3.47 20.98 0.94
C VAL A 163 2.11 20.35 1.28
N VAL A 164 1.64 20.53 2.52
CA VAL A 164 0.35 19.97 2.98
C VAL A 164 -0.83 20.62 2.25
N TYR A 165 -0.78 21.92 1.97
CA TYR A 165 -1.84 22.59 1.19
C TYR A 165 -2.02 21.93 -0.19
N ASN A 166 -0.93 21.68 -0.90
CA ASN A 166 -0.98 21.06 -2.23
C ASN A 166 -1.41 19.59 -2.17
N GLU A 167 -0.95 18.86 -1.13
CA GLU A 167 -1.33 17.48 -0.90
C GLU A 167 -2.83 17.35 -0.66
N MET A 168 -3.38 18.14 0.27
CA MET A 168 -4.80 18.09 0.61
C MET A 168 -5.68 18.60 -0.53
N LYS A 169 -5.23 19.56 -1.33
CA LYS A 169 -5.92 19.92 -2.57
C LYS A 169 -6.02 18.75 -3.53
N GLY A 170 -5.00 17.89 -3.58
CA GLY A 170 -5.04 16.64 -4.35
C GLY A 170 -6.00 15.61 -3.75
N VAL A 171 -6.03 15.44 -2.42
CA VAL A 171 -6.93 14.52 -1.71
C VAL A 171 -8.39 14.90 -1.97
N PHE A 172 -8.75 16.17 -1.81
CA PHE A 172 -10.13 16.66 -2.00
C PHE A 172 -10.59 16.74 -3.47
N SER A 173 -9.76 16.35 -4.43
CA SER A 173 -10.23 16.10 -5.80
C SER A 173 -10.89 14.72 -5.96
N SER A 174 -10.82 13.85 -4.95
CA SER A 174 -11.42 12.51 -4.95
C SER A 174 -12.86 12.56 -4.41
N ALA A 175 -13.80 11.87 -5.10
CA ALA A 175 -15.17 11.72 -4.62
C ALA A 175 -15.23 10.96 -3.29
N ASP A 176 -14.35 9.97 -3.08
CA ASP A 176 -14.30 9.19 -1.83
C ASP A 176 -13.88 10.07 -0.64
N ALA A 177 -12.87 10.93 -0.81
CA ALA A 177 -12.46 11.86 0.26
C ALA A 177 -13.57 12.87 0.61
N LEU A 178 -14.32 13.36 -0.38
CA LEU A 178 -15.47 14.23 -0.15
C LEU A 178 -16.60 13.49 0.57
N LEU A 179 -16.87 12.21 0.23
CA LEU A 179 -17.83 11.36 0.93
C LEU A 179 -17.46 11.21 2.40
N ASP A 180 -16.20 10.85 2.68
CA ASP A 180 -15.70 10.64 4.03
C ASP A 180 -15.77 11.93 4.87
N TYR A 181 -15.35 13.07 4.30
CA TYR A 181 -15.41 14.37 4.98
C TYR A 181 -16.83 14.76 5.35
N GLU A 182 -17.77 14.72 4.40
CA GLU A 182 -19.16 15.05 4.62
C GLU A 182 -19.82 14.07 5.63
N ALA A 183 -19.47 12.79 5.55
CA ALA A 183 -19.96 11.78 6.48
C ALA A 183 -19.47 12.03 7.91
N MET A 184 -18.18 12.24 8.11
CA MET A 184 -17.58 12.45 9.43
C MET A 184 -18.12 13.73 10.10
N LYS A 185 -18.20 14.81 9.35
CA LYS A 185 -18.76 16.08 9.80
C LYS A 185 -20.22 15.95 10.27
N ALA A 186 -21.00 15.15 9.54
CA ALA A 186 -22.41 14.94 9.88
C ALA A 186 -22.61 13.89 11.00
N LEU A 187 -21.71 12.87 11.11
CA LEU A 187 -21.80 11.83 12.15
C LEU A 187 -21.37 12.34 13.53
N PHE A 188 -20.40 13.26 13.58
CA PHE A 188 -19.73 13.66 14.81
C PHE A 188 -19.69 15.18 15.04
N PRO A 189 -20.80 15.91 14.86
CA PRO A 189 -20.82 17.39 14.86
C PRO A 189 -20.32 18.05 16.16
N ASP A 190 -20.35 17.32 17.30
CA ASP A 190 -19.98 17.84 18.61
C ASP A 190 -18.62 17.33 19.11
N THR A 191 -17.84 16.68 18.26
CA THR A 191 -16.56 16.06 18.63
C THR A 191 -15.43 16.47 17.67
N PRO A 192 -14.15 16.22 18.00
CA PRO A 192 -13.04 16.47 17.09
C PRO A 192 -13.15 15.81 15.71
N TYR A 193 -13.89 14.72 15.59
CA TYR A 193 -14.09 14.03 14.31
C TYR A 193 -14.95 14.83 13.30
N SER A 194 -15.56 15.95 13.70
CA SER A 194 -16.22 16.86 12.76
C SER A 194 -15.25 17.65 11.90
N PHE A 195 -13.97 17.65 12.26
CA PHE A 195 -12.92 18.38 11.57
C PHE A 195 -11.97 17.44 10.81
N GLU A 196 -11.42 17.94 9.69
CA GLU A 196 -10.44 17.23 8.90
C GLU A 196 -9.03 17.41 9.50
N SER A 197 -8.49 16.37 10.11
CA SER A 197 -7.17 16.42 10.74
C SER A 197 -6.03 16.66 9.74
N GLY A 198 -6.22 16.22 8.49
CA GLY A 198 -5.31 16.47 7.37
C GLY A 198 -5.34 17.93 6.90
N GLY A 199 -6.43 18.61 7.11
CA GLY A 199 -6.69 20.00 6.72
C GLY A 199 -7.54 20.12 5.45
N HIS A 200 -8.57 20.96 5.52
CA HIS A 200 -9.36 21.30 4.34
C HIS A 200 -8.66 22.42 3.56
N PRO A 201 -8.52 22.34 2.22
CA PRO A 201 -7.79 23.35 1.42
C PRO A 201 -8.26 24.79 1.63
N ASP A 202 -9.54 25.02 1.89
CA ASP A 202 -10.09 26.35 2.15
C ASP A 202 -9.75 26.89 3.54
N ALA A 203 -9.48 26.01 4.52
CA ALA A 203 -9.20 26.36 5.91
C ALA A 203 -7.70 26.39 6.25
N ILE A 204 -6.88 25.58 5.59
CA ILE A 204 -5.41 25.55 5.80
C ILE A 204 -4.80 26.96 5.80
N PRO A 205 -5.19 27.90 4.88
CA PRO A 205 -4.64 29.26 4.87
C PRO A 205 -5.04 30.13 6.08
N GLU A 206 -5.87 29.66 6.97
CA GLU A 206 -6.23 30.35 8.21
C GLU A 206 -5.29 29.99 9.37
N LEU A 207 -4.45 28.96 9.24
CA LEU A 207 -3.51 28.55 10.28
C LEU A 207 -2.44 29.62 10.51
N THR A 208 -2.34 30.10 11.74
CA THR A 208 -1.36 31.08 12.19
C THR A 208 -0.16 30.42 12.86
N GLN A 209 0.99 31.12 12.91
CA GLN A 209 2.18 30.63 13.63
C GLN A 209 1.88 30.37 15.10
N GLU A 210 1.12 31.27 15.75
CA GLU A 210 0.75 31.14 17.15
C GLU A 210 -0.10 29.89 17.44
N ALA A 211 -1.11 29.61 16.61
CA ALA A 211 -1.96 28.39 16.73
C ALA A 211 -1.15 27.12 16.50
N PHE A 212 -0.24 27.15 15.53
CA PHE A 212 0.66 26.05 15.21
C PHE A 212 1.60 25.70 16.38
N GLU A 213 2.29 26.70 16.95
CA GLU A 213 3.16 26.50 18.12
C GLU A 213 2.37 26.10 19.37
N HIS A 214 1.19 26.67 19.57
CA HIS A 214 0.32 26.34 20.68
C HIS A 214 -0.14 24.87 20.64
N PHE A 215 -0.47 24.35 19.47
CA PHE A 215 -0.88 22.94 19.31
C PHE A 215 0.25 21.97 19.70
N HIS A 216 1.48 22.24 19.25
CA HIS A 216 2.65 21.46 19.66
C HIS A 216 2.88 21.52 21.17
N THR A 217 2.91 22.70 21.74
CA THR A 217 3.12 22.90 23.18
C THR A 217 2.06 22.18 24.02
N THR A 218 0.81 22.11 23.51
CA THR A 218 -0.30 21.46 24.20
C THR A 218 -0.22 19.94 24.13
N TYR A 219 0.00 19.36 22.96
CA TYR A 219 -0.21 17.93 22.75
C TYR A 219 1.07 17.10 22.70
N TYR A 220 2.24 17.67 22.37
CA TYR A 220 3.48 16.93 22.22
C TYR A 220 4.27 16.88 23.54
N SER A 221 3.64 16.35 24.57
CA SER A 221 4.21 16.14 25.89
C SER A 221 4.25 14.66 26.28
N PRO A 222 5.25 14.22 27.09
CA PRO A 222 5.30 12.82 27.50
C PRO A 222 4.04 12.31 28.21
N GLU A 223 3.34 13.15 28.99
CA GLU A 223 2.10 12.74 29.69
C GLU A 223 0.93 12.44 28.73
N ASN A 224 1.00 12.97 27.51
CA ASN A 224 0.05 12.69 26.41
C ASN A 224 0.56 11.63 25.43
N SER A 225 1.75 11.08 25.65
CA SER A 225 2.38 10.14 24.73
C SER A 225 2.05 8.67 25.03
N PHE A 226 2.10 7.87 23.94
CA PHE A 226 2.02 6.42 23.94
C PHE A 226 3.27 5.89 23.24
N ILE A 227 4.22 5.38 24.02
CA ILE A 227 5.46 4.80 23.48
C ILE A 227 5.22 3.30 23.29
N TYR A 228 5.59 2.79 22.13
CA TYR A 228 5.48 1.38 21.78
C TYR A 228 6.83 0.83 21.35
N LEU A 229 7.19 -0.32 21.89
CA LEU A 229 8.40 -1.07 21.59
C LEU A 229 8.03 -2.52 21.25
N TYR A 230 8.68 -3.09 20.23
CA TYR A 230 8.46 -4.48 19.79
C TYR A 230 9.78 -5.12 19.36
N GLY A 231 9.92 -6.40 19.64
CA GLY A 231 10.97 -7.25 19.09
C GLY A 231 12.06 -7.63 20.09
N ASP A 232 13.15 -8.15 19.57
CA ASP A 232 14.32 -8.56 20.33
C ASP A 232 15.20 -7.37 20.71
N MET A 233 15.15 -6.93 21.96
CA MET A 233 15.97 -5.82 22.44
C MET A 233 16.34 -5.97 23.94
N GLU A 234 17.43 -5.32 24.31
CA GLU A 234 17.84 -5.18 25.72
C GLU A 234 16.99 -4.08 26.39
N ILE A 235 15.82 -4.48 26.88
CA ILE A 235 14.78 -3.55 27.33
C ILE A 235 15.26 -2.59 28.44
N GLU A 236 16.05 -3.05 29.43
CA GLU A 236 16.54 -2.20 30.54
C GLU A 236 17.42 -1.05 30.00
N THR A 237 18.29 -1.34 29.04
CA THR A 237 19.14 -0.34 28.38
C THR A 237 18.28 0.67 27.61
N THR A 238 17.24 0.21 26.93
CA THR A 238 16.32 1.09 26.19
C THR A 238 15.52 1.97 27.15
N LEU A 239 14.99 1.43 28.26
CA LEU A 239 14.29 2.21 29.29
C LEU A 239 15.22 3.25 29.94
N GLN A 240 16.47 2.88 30.23
CA GLN A 240 17.47 3.81 30.76
C GLN A 240 17.73 4.96 29.79
N TYR A 241 17.91 4.65 28.51
CA TYR A 241 18.11 5.64 27.45
C TYR A 241 16.93 6.61 27.34
N LEU A 242 15.70 6.10 27.29
CA LEU A 242 14.49 6.91 27.25
C LEU A 242 14.38 7.84 28.47
N ASN A 243 14.69 7.33 29.66
CA ASN A 243 14.70 8.14 30.87
C ASN A 243 15.76 9.24 30.85
N ASP A 244 17.04 8.85 30.61
CA ASP A 244 18.19 9.74 30.79
C ASP A 244 18.27 10.83 29.74
N GLU A 245 17.97 10.50 28.45
CA GLU A 245 18.08 11.43 27.32
C GLU A 245 16.84 12.31 27.12
N TYR A 246 15.66 11.83 27.50
CA TYR A 246 14.42 12.53 27.16
C TYR A 246 13.47 12.73 28.35
N LEU A 247 12.98 11.67 28.99
CA LEU A 247 11.81 11.75 29.86
C LEU A 247 12.07 12.37 31.24
N SER A 248 13.27 12.26 31.76
CA SER A 248 13.65 12.87 33.05
C SER A 248 13.62 14.40 33.05
N GLY A 249 13.72 15.03 31.86
CA GLY A 249 13.60 16.48 31.69
C GLY A 249 12.17 17.03 31.82
N PHE A 250 11.17 16.17 31.74
CA PHE A 250 9.75 16.56 31.78
C PHE A 250 9.10 16.20 33.10
N LYS A 251 8.19 17.04 33.55
CA LYS A 251 7.38 16.80 34.75
C LYS A 251 5.91 16.73 34.35
N ARG A 252 5.20 15.72 34.84
CA ARG A 252 3.76 15.62 34.67
C ARG A 252 3.06 16.85 35.24
N THR A 253 2.23 17.49 34.44
CA THR A 253 1.48 18.68 34.81
C THR A 253 0.00 18.38 35.11
N GLY A 254 -0.54 17.31 34.53
CA GLY A 254 -1.96 16.97 34.56
C GLY A 254 -2.85 17.97 33.81
N ALA A 255 -2.23 18.80 32.95
CA ALA A 255 -2.91 19.91 32.28
C ALA A 255 -3.44 19.55 30.86
N VAL A 256 -2.96 18.44 30.29
CA VAL A 256 -3.33 18.08 28.91
C VAL A 256 -4.74 17.49 28.86
N ASN A 257 -5.66 18.22 28.24
CA ASN A 257 -7.00 17.72 27.93
C ASN A 257 -7.04 17.29 26.46
N SER A 258 -6.82 16.00 26.21
CA SER A 258 -6.83 15.39 24.87
C SER A 258 -7.87 14.27 24.73
N GLU A 259 -8.80 14.14 25.70
CA GLU A 259 -9.84 13.12 25.66
C GLU A 259 -10.75 13.31 24.45
N ILE A 260 -11.07 12.20 23.78
CA ILE A 260 -12.02 12.17 22.68
C ILE A 260 -13.41 11.88 23.25
N PRO A 261 -14.34 12.85 23.26
CA PRO A 261 -15.67 12.64 23.78
C PRO A 261 -16.51 11.74 22.88
N LEU A 262 -17.56 11.13 23.45
CA LEU A 262 -18.56 10.39 22.68
C LEU A 262 -19.57 11.35 22.06
N GLN A 263 -19.89 11.16 20.80
CA GLN A 263 -21.04 11.81 20.16
C GLN A 263 -22.34 11.16 20.65
N ASN A 264 -23.32 11.95 21.06
CA ASN A 264 -24.64 11.45 21.39
C ASN A 264 -25.38 10.99 20.14
N ALA A 265 -26.14 9.90 20.26
CA ALA A 265 -26.98 9.42 19.18
C ALA A 265 -28.04 10.45 18.77
N PHE A 266 -28.37 10.48 17.49
CA PHE A 266 -29.34 11.39 16.92
C PHE A 266 -30.77 10.94 17.22
N ALA A 267 -31.71 11.88 17.17
CA ALA A 267 -33.16 11.55 17.26
C ALA A 267 -33.66 10.83 15.99
N ARG A 268 -32.97 11.02 14.85
CA ARG A 268 -33.31 10.42 13.56
C ARG A 268 -32.05 10.39 12.67
N THR A 269 -32.03 9.50 11.69
CA THR A 269 -30.99 9.49 10.63
C THR A 269 -30.86 10.88 10.00
N GLN A 270 -29.62 11.34 9.82
CA GLN A 270 -29.30 12.58 9.13
C GLN A 270 -29.10 12.30 7.63
N GLU A 271 -29.35 13.33 6.81
CA GLU A 271 -29.18 13.26 5.36
C GLU A 271 -28.25 14.38 4.90
N VAL A 272 -27.27 14.04 4.08
CA VAL A 272 -26.34 14.97 3.44
C VAL A 272 -26.45 14.82 1.93
N LEU A 273 -26.60 15.94 1.25
CA LEU A 273 -26.61 16.00 -0.20
C LEU A 273 -25.48 16.93 -0.65
N GLY A 274 -24.54 16.40 -1.44
CA GLY A 274 -23.41 17.14 -1.94
C GLY A 274 -23.15 16.82 -3.42
N THR A 275 -22.11 17.45 -3.95
CA THR A 275 -21.65 17.25 -5.34
C THR A 275 -20.14 17.07 -5.37
N TYR A 276 -19.65 16.36 -6.36
CA TYR A 276 -18.22 16.22 -6.61
C TYR A 276 -17.87 16.57 -8.08
N PRO A 277 -16.65 17.07 -8.38
CA PRO A 277 -16.31 17.52 -9.71
C PRO A 277 -16.15 16.34 -10.66
N VAL A 278 -16.67 16.52 -11.88
CA VAL A 278 -16.38 15.68 -13.04
C VAL A 278 -16.02 16.59 -14.22
N GLY A 279 -15.31 16.03 -15.22
CA GLY A 279 -14.90 16.81 -16.40
C GLY A 279 -16.08 17.49 -17.10
N ALA A 280 -15.85 18.65 -17.73
CA ALA A 280 -16.91 19.45 -18.35
C ALA A 280 -17.67 18.70 -19.44
N ASP A 281 -17.01 17.81 -20.16
CA ASP A 281 -17.58 16.97 -21.23
C ASP A 281 -17.89 15.53 -20.76
N GLU A 282 -17.72 15.22 -19.47
CA GLU A 282 -17.89 13.89 -18.92
C GLU A 282 -19.37 13.61 -18.63
N ALA A 283 -19.87 12.43 -19.03
CA ALA A 283 -21.23 12.03 -18.74
C ALA A 283 -21.47 11.89 -17.23
N THR A 284 -22.62 12.36 -16.76
CA THR A 284 -23.01 12.31 -15.34
C THR A 284 -23.93 11.14 -15.00
N GLU A 285 -24.42 10.40 -16.01
CA GLU A 285 -25.33 9.26 -15.82
C GLU A 285 -24.56 8.11 -15.13
N ASP A 286 -25.21 7.44 -14.19
CA ASP A 286 -24.67 6.31 -13.40
C ASP A 286 -23.35 6.65 -12.66
N LYS A 287 -23.26 7.87 -12.09
CA LYS A 287 -22.07 8.34 -11.36
C LYS A 287 -22.38 8.87 -9.95
N THR A 288 -23.61 8.75 -9.50
CA THR A 288 -24.00 9.13 -8.12
C THR A 288 -23.48 8.09 -7.13
N TYR A 289 -22.99 8.56 -5.99
CA TYR A 289 -22.66 7.75 -4.82
C TYR A 289 -23.76 7.89 -3.77
N HIS A 290 -24.14 6.77 -3.16
CA HIS A 290 -24.95 6.76 -1.93
C HIS A 290 -24.19 5.97 -0.88
N GLU A 291 -24.03 6.51 0.32
CA GLU A 291 -23.36 5.81 1.39
C GLU A 291 -24.11 5.98 2.71
N LEU A 292 -24.43 4.86 3.36
CA LEU A 292 -25.05 4.81 4.68
C LEU A 292 -23.97 4.51 5.71
N HIS A 293 -23.76 5.44 6.63
CA HIS A 293 -22.83 5.29 7.76
C HIS A 293 -23.61 5.12 9.05
N ILE A 294 -23.16 4.18 9.89
CA ILE A 294 -23.81 3.82 11.16
C ILE A 294 -22.75 3.78 12.25
N VAL A 295 -22.87 4.58 13.27
CA VAL A 295 -21.98 4.56 14.44
C VAL A 295 -22.32 3.40 15.35
N THR A 296 -21.35 2.56 15.72
CA THR A 296 -21.60 1.27 16.39
C THR A 296 -20.79 1.11 17.68
N GLY A 297 -21.26 1.65 18.77
CA GLY A 297 -20.72 1.34 20.10
C GLY A 297 -19.43 2.10 20.48
N ASP A 298 -18.49 1.43 21.13
CA ASP A 298 -17.27 1.98 21.72
C ASP A 298 -16.08 1.09 21.34
N ALA A 299 -14.99 1.66 20.83
CA ALA A 299 -13.80 0.93 20.39
C ALA A 299 -13.13 0.09 21.50
N ARG A 300 -13.36 0.43 22.78
CA ARG A 300 -12.88 -0.35 23.92
C ARG A 300 -13.58 -1.72 24.08
N ASP A 301 -14.77 -1.89 23.46
CA ASP A 301 -15.42 -3.20 23.36
C ASP A 301 -14.91 -3.97 22.14
N VAL A 302 -13.70 -4.50 22.28
CA VAL A 302 -12.97 -5.23 21.23
C VAL A 302 -13.77 -6.43 20.70
N LYS A 303 -14.50 -7.13 21.57
CA LYS A 303 -15.34 -8.27 21.18
C LYS A 303 -16.45 -7.87 20.23
N THR A 304 -17.23 -6.84 20.58
CA THR A 304 -18.31 -6.33 19.71
C THR A 304 -17.75 -5.76 18.42
N SER A 305 -16.63 -5.05 18.46
CA SER A 305 -15.94 -4.57 17.25
C SER A 305 -15.53 -5.71 16.33
N MET A 306 -14.94 -6.80 16.87
CA MET A 306 -14.57 -7.99 16.09
C MET A 306 -15.82 -8.68 15.50
N ALA A 307 -16.91 -8.77 16.27
CA ALA A 307 -18.16 -9.36 15.79
C ALA A 307 -18.79 -8.56 14.63
N LEU A 308 -18.78 -7.22 14.73
CA LEU A 308 -19.30 -6.34 13.68
C LEU A 308 -18.42 -6.35 12.42
N ARG A 309 -17.10 -6.52 12.55
CA ARG A 309 -16.19 -6.75 11.42
C ARG A 309 -16.51 -8.06 10.69
N VAL A 310 -16.76 -9.15 11.44
CA VAL A 310 -17.22 -10.43 10.84
C VAL A 310 -18.57 -10.23 10.16
N LEU A 311 -19.49 -9.51 10.79
CA LEU A 311 -20.82 -9.26 10.23
C LEU A 311 -20.75 -8.41 8.95
N GLU A 312 -19.90 -7.40 8.91
CA GLU A 312 -19.65 -6.60 7.70
C GLU A 312 -19.20 -7.50 6.56
N SER A 313 -18.17 -8.31 6.79
CA SER A 313 -17.65 -9.26 5.81
C SER A 313 -18.73 -10.26 5.32
N VAL A 314 -19.53 -10.82 6.23
CA VAL A 314 -20.66 -11.71 5.89
C VAL A 314 -21.70 -11.02 5.01
N LEU A 315 -22.01 -9.76 5.29
CA LEU A 315 -23.06 -9.02 4.59
C LEU A 315 -22.63 -8.45 3.25
N LEU A 316 -21.35 -8.08 3.09
CA LEU A 316 -20.88 -7.22 2.00
C LEU A 316 -19.68 -7.74 1.22
N GLU A 317 -18.88 -8.70 1.76
CA GLU A 317 -17.72 -9.22 1.06
C GLU A 317 -18.01 -10.46 0.22
N GLY A 318 -17.56 -10.44 -1.01
CA GLY A 318 -17.57 -11.61 -1.90
C GLY A 318 -18.90 -11.91 -2.58
N ASN A 319 -18.90 -12.99 -3.35
CA ASN A 319 -20.01 -13.37 -4.24
C ASN A 319 -21.18 -14.06 -3.54
N SER A 320 -21.06 -14.36 -2.25
CA SER A 320 -22.11 -15.02 -1.43
C SER A 320 -22.75 -14.07 -0.43
N ALA A 321 -22.30 -12.82 -0.34
CA ALA A 321 -22.75 -11.82 0.64
C ALA A 321 -24.19 -11.38 0.38
N PRO A 322 -25.14 -11.64 1.31
CA PRO A 322 -26.56 -11.51 1.03
C PRO A 322 -27.00 -10.05 0.76
N LEU A 323 -26.45 -9.09 1.45
CA LEU A 323 -26.80 -7.68 1.27
C LEU A 323 -26.21 -7.14 -0.04
N ARG A 324 -24.94 -7.45 -0.32
CA ARG A 324 -24.30 -7.10 -1.59
C ARG A 324 -25.07 -7.64 -2.79
N LEU A 325 -25.46 -8.92 -2.75
CA LEU A 325 -26.22 -9.56 -3.83
C LEU A 325 -27.60 -8.90 -4.00
N ALA A 326 -28.33 -8.65 -2.92
CA ALA A 326 -29.66 -8.02 -2.99
C ALA A 326 -29.58 -6.64 -3.65
N LEU A 327 -28.59 -5.84 -3.31
CA LEU A 327 -28.37 -4.51 -3.87
C LEU A 327 -27.95 -4.58 -5.36
N LEU A 328 -26.97 -5.40 -5.72
CA LEU A 328 -26.52 -5.55 -7.12
C LEU A 328 -27.64 -6.09 -8.03
N GLN A 329 -28.36 -7.15 -7.61
CA GLN A 329 -29.44 -7.73 -8.39
C GLN A 329 -30.63 -6.81 -8.60
N SER A 330 -30.81 -5.82 -7.71
CA SER A 330 -31.85 -4.79 -7.86
C SER A 330 -31.54 -3.75 -8.94
N GLY A 331 -30.28 -3.68 -9.40
CA GLY A 331 -29.80 -2.67 -10.35
C GLY A 331 -29.76 -1.25 -9.75
N VAL A 332 -29.59 -1.11 -8.43
CA VAL A 332 -29.53 0.19 -7.75
C VAL A 332 -28.20 0.91 -7.96
N ALA A 333 -27.15 0.17 -8.21
CA ALA A 333 -25.79 0.68 -8.48
C ALA A 333 -24.98 -0.35 -9.29
N LYS A 334 -23.86 0.09 -9.83
CA LYS A 334 -22.92 -0.79 -10.56
C LYS A 334 -22.00 -1.56 -9.62
N ASP A 335 -21.64 -0.95 -8.49
CA ASP A 335 -20.84 -1.60 -7.45
C ASP A 335 -21.39 -1.31 -6.06
N ILE A 336 -21.22 -2.30 -5.16
CA ILE A 336 -21.60 -2.26 -3.75
C ILE A 336 -20.41 -2.71 -2.93
N SER A 337 -20.03 -1.90 -1.95
CA SER A 337 -19.00 -2.20 -0.98
C SER A 337 -19.44 -1.87 0.44
N GLY A 338 -18.68 -2.33 1.41
CA GLY A 338 -18.86 -2.01 2.81
C GLY A 338 -17.53 -1.85 3.52
N SER A 339 -17.57 -1.27 4.72
CA SER A 339 -16.41 -1.19 5.59
C SER A 339 -16.81 -1.15 7.06
N TYR A 340 -15.91 -1.61 7.92
CA TYR A 340 -16.00 -1.43 9.36
C TYR A 340 -14.74 -0.72 9.88
N ALA A 341 -14.87 0.58 10.15
CA ALA A 341 -13.79 1.43 10.67
C ALA A 341 -13.74 1.35 12.20
N GLY A 342 -12.90 0.41 12.72
CA GLY A 342 -12.79 0.13 14.16
C GLY A 342 -11.85 1.04 14.94
N SER A 343 -11.11 1.92 14.26
CA SER A 343 -10.04 2.74 14.86
C SER A 343 -10.51 4.13 15.35
N TYR A 344 -11.79 4.43 15.26
CA TYR A 344 -12.40 5.60 15.86
C TYR A 344 -12.87 5.29 17.28
N ARG A 345 -12.99 6.32 18.13
CA ARG A 345 -13.55 6.19 19.49
C ARG A 345 -14.91 5.51 19.48
N GLN A 346 -15.74 5.83 18.49
CA GLN A 346 -17.00 5.15 18.17
C GLN A 346 -16.88 4.58 16.75
N PRO A 347 -16.74 3.25 16.61
CA PRO A 347 -16.56 2.59 15.31
C PRO A 347 -17.73 2.84 14.36
N ILE A 348 -17.44 2.80 13.06
CA ILE A 348 -18.39 3.11 12.00
C ILE A 348 -18.57 1.89 11.09
N PHE A 349 -19.80 1.52 10.83
CA PHE A 349 -20.21 0.53 9.83
C PHE A 349 -20.76 1.28 8.61
N SER A 350 -20.18 1.07 7.42
CA SER A 350 -20.56 1.77 6.20
C SER A 350 -21.01 0.82 5.09
N ILE A 351 -22.00 1.27 4.30
CA ILE A 351 -22.52 0.57 3.12
C ILE A 351 -22.55 1.58 1.97
N LYS A 352 -21.75 1.34 0.91
CA LYS A 352 -21.59 2.23 -0.23
C LYS A 352 -22.14 1.63 -1.51
N ALA A 353 -22.88 2.45 -2.28
CA ALA A 353 -23.31 2.19 -3.64
C ALA A 353 -22.61 3.18 -4.59
N ALA A 354 -21.82 2.69 -5.50
CA ALA A 354 -21.11 3.46 -6.51
C ALA A 354 -21.68 3.22 -7.91
N GLY A 355 -21.68 4.25 -8.76
CA GLY A 355 -22.25 4.15 -10.10
C GLY A 355 -23.78 4.05 -10.06
N SER A 356 -24.43 4.81 -9.22
CA SER A 356 -25.88 4.90 -9.03
C SER A 356 -26.46 6.13 -9.72
N LYS A 357 -27.77 6.40 -9.50
CA LYS A 357 -28.52 7.58 -9.91
C LYS A 357 -29.13 8.26 -8.70
N PRO A 358 -29.33 9.61 -8.74
CA PRO A 358 -29.89 10.35 -7.58
C PRO A 358 -31.20 9.77 -7.06
N GLU A 359 -32.11 9.35 -7.95
CA GLU A 359 -33.42 8.79 -7.63
C GLU A 359 -33.39 7.38 -7.05
N GLN A 360 -32.25 6.69 -7.06
CA GLN A 360 -32.10 5.34 -6.50
C GLN A 360 -31.86 5.33 -4.98
N ARG A 361 -31.64 6.48 -4.35
CA ARG A 361 -31.33 6.58 -2.90
C ARG A 361 -32.34 5.85 -2.03
N ASP A 362 -33.65 6.15 -2.20
CA ASP A 362 -34.68 5.57 -1.35
C ASP A 362 -34.84 4.06 -1.56
N LYS A 363 -34.60 3.62 -2.79
CA LYS A 363 -34.57 2.19 -3.12
C LYS A 363 -33.35 1.50 -2.48
N PHE A 364 -32.17 2.13 -2.50
CA PHE A 364 -30.97 1.65 -1.83
C PHE A 364 -31.22 1.42 -0.33
N ILE A 365 -31.74 2.44 0.36
CA ILE A 365 -32.06 2.37 1.78
C ILE A 365 -33.12 1.31 2.06
N SER A 366 -34.21 1.26 1.26
CA SER A 366 -35.26 0.27 1.42
C SER A 366 -34.78 -1.17 1.32
N ILE A 367 -33.88 -1.47 0.36
CA ILE A 367 -33.29 -2.80 0.18
C ILE A 367 -32.43 -3.16 1.38
N ILE A 368 -31.60 -2.23 1.89
CA ILE A 368 -30.78 -2.46 3.07
C ILE A 368 -31.64 -2.88 4.25
N TYR A 369 -32.62 -2.05 4.61
CA TYR A 369 -33.49 -2.33 5.75
C TYR A 369 -34.28 -3.63 5.57
N HIS A 370 -34.84 -3.86 4.37
CA HIS A 370 -35.58 -5.09 4.08
C HIS A 370 -34.71 -6.32 4.23
N THR A 371 -33.49 -6.30 3.65
CA THR A 371 -32.58 -7.44 3.71
C THR A 371 -32.13 -7.72 5.14
N LEU A 372 -31.75 -6.68 5.89
CA LEU A 372 -31.37 -6.82 7.30
C LEU A 372 -32.51 -7.37 8.15
N GLN A 373 -33.75 -6.90 7.96
CA GLN A 373 -34.95 -7.43 8.63
C GLN A 373 -35.19 -8.91 8.27
N GLN A 374 -35.03 -9.29 6.98
CA GLN A 374 -35.20 -10.68 6.60
C GLN A 374 -34.15 -11.59 7.26
N LEU A 375 -32.91 -11.12 7.38
CA LEU A 375 -31.84 -11.86 8.06
C LEU A 375 -32.11 -12.01 9.57
N THR A 376 -32.70 -11.01 10.23
CA THR A 376 -33.07 -11.15 11.65
C THR A 376 -34.27 -12.10 11.86
N ILE A 377 -35.18 -12.18 10.91
CA ILE A 377 -36.35 -13.08 10.99
C ILE A 377 -35.99 -14.53 10.66
N ASN A 378 -35.27 -14.72 9.54
CA ASN A 378 -35.01 -16.04 8.98
C ASN A 378 -33.71 -16.66 9.52
N GLY A 379 -32.85 -15.85 10.15
CA GLY A 379 -31.49 -16.21 10.56
C GLY A 379 -30.48 -15.99 9.44
N ILE A 380 -29.23 -15.79 9.85
CA ILE A 380 -28.08 -15.74 8.95
C ILE A 380 -27.59 -17.16 8.69
N ASP A 381 -27.13 -17.42 7.48
CA ASP A 381 -26.52 -18.72 7.15
C ASP A 381 -25.32 -19.00 8.07
N LYS A 382 -25.44 -20.06 8.86
CA LYS A 382 -24.40 -20.43 9.85
C LYS A 382 -23.10 -20.88 9.21
N GLU A 383 -23.16 -21.47 8.02
CA GLU A 383 -21.97 -21.89 7.29
C GLU A 383 -21.21 -20.70 6.76
N LEU A 384 -21.91 -19.67 6.29
CA LEU A 384 -21.32 -18.40 5.86
C LEU A 384 -20.66 -17.66 7.05
N LEU A 385 -21.34 -17.57 8.20
CA LEU A 385 -20.76 -17.01 9.43
C LEU A 385 -19.49 -17.76 9.86
N GLU A 386 -19.54 -19.10 9.85
CA GLU A 386 -18.38 -19.93 10.21
C GLU A 386 -17.22 -19.73 9.21
N ALA A 387 -17.51 -19.57 7.93
CA ALA A 387 -16.51 -19.34 6.90
C ALA A 387 -15.76 -18.02 7.11
N HIS A 388 -16.47 -16.92 7.34
CA HIS A 388 -15.84 -15.62 7.58
C HIS A 388 -15.11 -15.57 8.92
N LEU A 389 -15.61 -16.23 9.95
CA LEU A 389 -14.91 -16.32 11.23
C LEU A 389 -13.63 -17.15 11.14
N ASN A 390 -13.64 -18.25 10.37
CA ASN A 390 -12.44 -19.04 10.11
C ASN A 390 -11.42 -18.26 9.31
N TYR A 391 -11.86 -17.48 8.32
CA TYR A 391 -10.98 -16.63 7.53
C TYR A 391 -10.33 -15.53 8.38
N LEU A 392 -11.11 -14.88 9.26
CA LEU A 392 -10.56 -13.92 10.23
C LEU A 392 -9.52 -14.59 11.15
N GLU A 393 -9.83 -15.76 11.72
CA GLU A 393 -8.87 -16.50 12.55
C GLU A 393 -7.60 -16.85 11.78
N PHE A 394 -7.74 -17.28 10.50
CA PHE A 394 -6.60 -17.56 9.65
C PHE A 394 -5.71 -16.32 9.48
N LYS A 395 -6.29 -15.17 9.16
CA LYS A 395 -5.55 -13.91 8.99
C LYS A 395 -4.84 -13.48 10.27
N LEU A 396 -5.49 -13.59 11.43
CA LEU A 396 -4.89 -13.27 12.72
C LEU A 396 -3.71 -14.19 13.06
N ARG A 397 -3.83 -15.49 12.77
CA ARG A 397 -2.75 -16.47 12.97
C ARG A 397 -1.57 -16.27 12.03
N GLU A 398 -1.87 -16.06 10.77
CA GLU A 398 -0.87 -15.88 9.73
C GLU A 398 -0.04 -14.62 10.01
N ALA A 399 -0.73 -13.53 10.38
CA ALA A 399 -0.14 -12.21 10.61
C ALA A 399 0.85 -11.83 9.49
N ASP A 400 0.45 -12.09 8.24
CA ASP A 400 1.18 -11.70 7.04
C ASP A 400 0.68 -10.32 6.58
N PHE A 401 1.50 -9.31 6.79
CA PHE A 401 1.20 -7.93 6.43
C PHE A 401 2.03 -7.44 5.23
N GLY A 402 2.55 -8.38 4.43
CA GLY A 402 3.37 -8.08 3.27
C GLY A 402 4.65 -7.34 3.65
N ALA A 403 4.86 -6.16 3.06
CA ALA A 403 6.05 -5.35 3.30
C ALA A 403 6.07 -4.62 4.66
N TYR A 404 4.95 -4.59 5.39
CA TYR A 404 4.89 -3.91 6.68
C TYR A 404 5.46 -4.78 7.80
N PRO A 405 6.32 -4.23 8.69
CA PRO A 405 6.78 -4.94 9.88
C PRO A 405 5.62 -5.41 10.74
N LYS A 406 5.64 -6.67 11.15
CA LYS A 406 4.58 -7.25 12.00
C LYS A 406 4.36 -6.44 13.28
N GLY A 407 5.45 -6.04 13.94
CA GLY A 407 5.40 -5.23 15.15
C GLY A 407 4.74 -3.87 14.93
N LEU A 408 4.90 -3.25 13.75
CA LEU A 408 4.21 -2.01 13.41
C LEU A 408 2.69 -2.18 13.40
N ILE A 409 2.20 -3.21 12.73
CA ILE A 409 0.74 -3.45 12.62
C ILE A 409 0.14 -3.77 13.99
N TYR A 410 0.86 -4.54 14.84
CA TYR A 410 0.44 -4.72 16.22
C TYR A 410 0.42 -3.38 17.00
N GLY A 411 1.44 -2.52 16.80
CA GLY A 411 1.51 -1.19 17.40
C GLY A 411 0.35 -0.28 16.99
N ILE A 412 -0.06 -0.32 15.75
CA ILE A 412 -1.24 0.42 15.25
C ILE A 412 -2.52 -0.17 15.87
N SER A 413 -2.67 -1.50 15.88
CA SER A 413 -3.88 -2.17 16.38
C SER A 413 -4.11 -1.98 17.88
N VAL A 414 -3.06 -1.90 18.70
CA VAL A 414 -3.24 -1.64 20.14
C VAL A 414 -3.78 -0.25 20.41
N MET A 415 -3.56 0.71 19.51
CA MET A 415 -4.08 2.07 19.66
C MET A 415 -5.60 2.13 19.54
N ASP A 416 -6.27 1.16 18.92
CA ASP A 416 -7.73 1.12 18.76
C ASP A 416 -8.48 1.12 20.12
N SER A 417 -7.84 0.62 21.18
CA SER A 417 -8.37 0.68 22.54
C SER A 417 -7.51 1.56 23.47
N TRP A 418 -6.19 1.45 23.38
CA TRP A 418 -5.25 2.12 24.27
C TRP A 418 -5.31 3.63 24.20
N LEU A 419 -5.51 4.18 22.99
CA LEU A 419 -5.70 5.63 22.79
C LEU A 419 -6.84 6.20 23.66
N TYR A 420 -7.85 5.41 23.93
CA TYR A 420 -9.05 5.79 24.72
C TYR A 420 -9.03 5.23 26.14
N ASP A 421 -7.84 4.99 26.67
CA ASP A 421 -7.58 4.48 28.03
C ASP A 421 -8.17 3.07 28.30
N GLY A 422 -8.36 2.27 27.21
CA GLY A 422 -8.69 0.85 27.29
C GLY A 422 -7.48 -0.04 27.51
N ASP A 423 -7.69 -1.37 27.64
CA ASP A 423 -6.60 -2.35 27.77
C ASP A 423 -5.84 -2.48 26.42
N PRO A 424 -4.54 -2.11 26.35
CA PRO A 424 -3.76 -2.24 25.12
C PRO A 424 -3.60 -3.68 24.63
N LEU A 425 -3.79 -4.67 25.51
CA LEU A 425 -3.60 -6.08 25.18
C LEU A 425 -4.88 -6.77 24.69
N ALA A 426 -6.04 -6.12 24.80
CA ALA A 426 -7.34 -6.73 24.51
C ALA A 426 -7.44 -7.21 23.04
N GLY A 427 -6.98 -6.41 22.07
CA GLY A 427 -7.02 -6.76 20.64
C GLY A 427 -6.01 -7.84 20.25
N LEU A 428 -4.93 -8.02 21.03
CA LEU A 428 -3.91 -9.03 20.79
C LEU A 428 -4.31 -10.43 21.29
N ARG A 429 -5.19 -10.50 22.30
CA ARG A 429 -5.72 -11.74 22.88
C ARG A 429 -7.02 -12.15 22.19
N TYR A 430 -6.92 -12.54 20.94
CA TYR A 430 -8.10 -12.80 20.12
C TYR A 430 -8.73 -14.19 20.30
N THR A 431 -8.04 -15.16 20.89
CA THR A 431 -8.52 -16.55 21.01
C THR A 431 -9.83 -16.67 21.77
N GLU A 432 -9.94 -16.00 22.93
CA GLU A 432 -11.17 -16.03 23.75
C GLU A 432 -12.33 -15.35 23.04
N ALA A 433 -12.10 -14.20 22.41
CA ALA A 433 -13.10 -13.48 21.61
C ALA A 433 -13.61 -14.36 20.47
N LEU A 434 -12.72 -14.98 19.68
CA LEU A 434 -13.09 -15.90 18.60
C LEU A 434 -13.92 -17.08 19.11
N GLN A 435 -13.57 -17.66 20.25
CA GLN A 435 -14.36 -18.76 20.84
C GLN A 435 -15.79 -18.30 21.19
N GLN A 436 -15.94 -17.13 21.82
CA GLN A 436 -17.25 -16.57 22.13
C GLN A 436 -18.05 -16.24 20.86
N LEU A 437 -17.41 -15.74 19.80
CA LEU A 437 -18.04 -15.50 18.51
C LEU A 437 -18.52 -16.80 17.84
N ARG A 438 -17.77 -17.90 17.96
CA ARG A 438 -18.19 -19.23 17.49
C ARG A 438 -19.42 -19.76 18.26
N GLU A 439 -19.48 -19.55 19.57
CA GLU A 439 -20.68 -19.87 20.35
C GLU A 439 -21.87 -19.01 19.92
N GLY A 440 -21.61 -17.76 19.54
CA GLY A 440 -22.61 -16.84 18.99
C GLY A 440 -23.33 -17.38 17.75
N ILE A 441 -22.65 -18.16 16.88
CA ILE A 441 -23.27 -18.80 15.70
C ILE A 441 -24.39 -19.79 16.08
N LYS A 442 -24.29 -20.41 17.25
CA LYS A 442 -25.29 -21.36 17.75
C LYS A 442 -26.55 -20.69 18.34
N THR A 443 -26.48 -19.41 18.54
CA THR A 443 -27.55 -18.57 19.13
C THR A 443 -28.05 -17.55 18.11
N ARG A 444 -28.78 -16.55 18.56
CA ARG A 444 -29.18 -15.37 17.75
C ARG A 444 -28.27 -14.17 17.96
N TYR A 445 -27.00 -14.36 18.30
CA TYR A 445 -26.10 -13.28 18.65
C TYR A 445 -25.87 -12.30 17.48
N TYR A 446 -25.63 -12.82 16.28
CA TYR A 446 -25.37 -11.98 15.09
C TYR A 446 -26.64 -11.26 14.60
N GLU A 447 -27.79 -11.94 14.67
CA GLU A 447 -29.09 -11.30 14.39
C GLU A 447 -29.38 -10.17 15.40
N GLN A 448 -29.04 -10.35 16.67
CA GLN A 448 -29.15 -9.30 17.69
C GLN A 448 -28.21 -8.13 17.44
N LEU A 449 -27.02 -8.37 16.89
CA LEU A 449 -26.12 -7.28 16.47
C LEU A 449 -26.76 -6.48 15.34
N ILE A 450 -27.38 -7.12 14.34
CA ILE A 450 -28.12 -6.44 13.28
C ILE A 450 -29.28 -5.61 13.88
N GLU A 451 -30.08 -6.21 14.76
CA GLU A 451 -31.20 -5.52 15.42
C GLU A 451 -30.72 -4.27 16.17
N ASN A 452 -29.74 -4.42 17.07
CA ASN A 452 -29.32 -3.39 17.99
C ASN A 452 -28.46 -2.28 17.33
N TYR A 453 -27.54 -2.67 16.43
CA TYR A 453 -26.56 -1.72 15.88
C TYR A 453 -26.92 -1.22 14.49
N LEU A 454 -27.60 -2.01 13.66
CA LEU A 454 -27.89 -1.63 12.28
C LEU A 454 -29.34 -1.23 12.04
N LEU A 455 -30.32 -1.83 12.71
CA LEU A 455 -31.73 -1.52 12.53
C LEU A 455 -32.26 -0.46 13.53
N ASP A 456 -32.18 -0.74 14.84
CA ASP A 456 -32.77 0.10 15.88
C ASP A 456 -31.91 1.33 16.24
N ASN A 457 -30.70 1.37 15.80
CA ASN A 457 -29.77 2.49 16.00
C ASN A 457 -30.23 3.71 15.18
N THR A 458 -30.24 4.89 15.78
CA THR A 458 -30.58 6.16 15.11
C THR A 458 -29.37 7.03 14.80
N HIS A 459 -28.16 6.65 15.28
CA HIS A 459 -26.91 7.38 14.99
C HIS A 459 -26.39 7.01 13.60
N LYS A 460 -27.05 7.56 12.59
CA LYS A 460 -26.80 7.25 11.18
C LYS A 460 -26.79 8.51 10.32
N VAL A 461 -26.02 8.46 9.28
CA VAL A 461 -26.00 9.46 8.21
C VAL A 461 -26.08 8.76 6.86
N ILE A 462 -26.93 9.26 5.97
CA ILE A 462 -26.93 8.91 4.55
C ILE A 462 -26.34 10.09 3.77
N VAL A 463 -25.21 9.83 3.08
CA VAL A 463 -24.58 10.79 2.19
C VAL A 463 -24.93 10.45 0.75
N THR A 464 -25.33 11.45 -0.03
CA THR A 464 -25.49 11.33 -1.48
C THR A 464 -24.60 12.35 -2.15
N LEU A 465 -23.65 11.90 -2.97
CA LEU A 465 -22.84 12.77 -3.82
C LEU A 465 -23.22 12.61 -5.29
N ASN A 466 -23.57 13.71 -5.92
CA ASN A 466 -23.88 13.75 -7.33
C ASN A 466 -22.70 14.31 -8.14
N PRO A 467 -22.43 13.79 -9.34
CA PRO A 467 -21.45 14.37 -10.23
C PRO A 467 -21.88 15.76 -10.71
N GLU A 468 -20.96 16.72 -10.73
CA GLU A 468 -21.23 18.09 -11.19
C GLU A 468 -20.18 18.50 -12.20
N GLN A 469 -20.61 18.69 -13.47
CA GLN A 469 -19.74 19.13 -14.56
C GLN A 469 -19.21 20.54 -14.35
N GLY A 470 -17.91 20.74 -14.56
CA GLY A 470 -17.25 22.05 -14.49
C GLY A 470 -17.23 22.65 -13.09
N LYS A 471 -17.42 21.84 -12.03
CA LYS A 471 -17.35 22.32 -10.65
C LYS A 471 -15.94 22.78 -10.32
N GLU A 472 -14.93 21.99 -10.68
CA GLU A 472 -13.53 22.31 -10.41
C GLU A 472 -13.12 23.64 -11.07
N GLU A 473 -13.50 23.85 -12.32
CA GLU A 473 -13.19 25.08 -13.04
C GLU A 473 -13.83 26.29 -12.35
N ARG A 474 -15.08 26.18 -11.93
CA ARG A 474 -15.78 27.25 -11.21
C ARG A 474 -15.12 27.56 -9.85
N GLU A 475 -14.74 26.53 -9.09
CA GLU A 475 -14.05 26.69 -7.82
C GLU A 475 -12.67 27.35 -8.00
N GLN A 476 -11.96 26.98 -9.05
CA GLN A 476 -10.68 27.64 -9.42
C GLN A 476 -10.87 29.09 -9.83
N GLU A 477 -11.92 29.41 -10.60
CA GLU A 477 -12.26 30.82 -10.95
C GLU A 477 -12.60 31.64 -9.70
N VAL A 478 -13.44 31.11 -8.81
CA VAL A 478 -13.78 31.76 -7.54
C VAL A 478 -12.55 32.01 -6.68
N LEU A 479 -11.65 31.02 -6.58
CA LEU A 479 -10.39 31.18 -5.86
C LEU A 479 -9.49 32.23 -6.51
N ALA A 480 -9.40 32.23 -7.85
CA ALA A 480 -8.60 33.23 -8.59
C ALA A 480 -9.14 34.65 -8.39
N GLU A 481 -10.47 34.84 -8.41
CA GLU A 481 -11.12 36.12 -8.12
C GLU A 481 -10.85 36.57 -6.65
N LYS A 482 -10.97 35.66 -5.69
CA LYS A 482 -10.64 35.89 -4.27
C LYS A 482 -9.18 36.33 -4.14
N MET A 483 -8.25 35.65 -4.79
CA MET A 483 -6.82 35.98 -4.75
C MET A 483 -6.52 37.33 -5.44
N ALA A 484 -7.16 37.63 -6.55
CA ALA A 484 -7.01 38.92 -7.24
C ALA A 484 -7.55 40.06 -6.37
N ALA A 485 -8.71 39.91 -5.74
CA ALA A 485 -9.27 40.90 -4.81
C ALA A 485 -8.38 41.09 -3.59
N LEU A 486 -7.86 40.01 -3.01
CA LEU A 486 -6.93 40.07 -1.88
C LEU A 486 -5.64 40.79 -2.27
N LYS A 487 -5.03 40.49 -3.42
CA LYS A 487 -3.85 41.17 -3.92
C LYS A 487 -4.11 42.65 -4.14
N ALA A 488 -5.27 43.03 -4.69
CA ALA A 488 -5.65 44.43 -4.89
C ALA A 488 -5.84 45.19 -3.57
N SER A 489 -6.13 44.51 -2.47
CA SER A 489 -6.24 45.12 -1.13
C SER A 489 -4.90 45.26 -0.42
N MET A 490 -3.85 44.57 -0.86
CA MET A 490 -2.52 44.62 -0.30
C MET A 490 -1.82 45.93 -0.73
N ASP A 491 -1.10 46.57 0.19
CA ASP A 491 -0.21 47.65 -0.17
C ASP A 491 1.07 47.13 -0.83
N THR A 492 1.84 48.07 -1.41
CA THR A 492 3.08 47.72 -2.13
C THR A 492 4.13 47.08 -1.21
N GLU A 493 4.12 47.41 0.08
CA GLU A 493 5.05 46.87 1.07
C GLU A 493 4.71 45.44 1.38
N THR A 494 3.45 45.08 1.60
CA THR A 494 2.97 43.73 1.82
C THR A 494 3.25 42.80 0.62
N ILE A 495 3.05 43.30 -0.62
CA ILE A 495 3.40 42.56 -1.83
C ILE A 495 4.91 42.30 -1.89
N ALA A 496 5.73 43.30 -1.60
CA ALA A 496 7.19 43.15 -1.58
C ALA A 496 7.66 42.16 -0.53
N GLN A 497 7.06 42.14 0.66
CA GLN A 497 7.35 41.18 1.72
C GLN A 497 7.01 39.74 1.31
N ASN A 498 5.88 39.49 0.62
CA ASN A 498 5.53 38.17 0.12
C ASN A 498 6.49 37.71 -0.98
N ILE A 499 6.92 38.59 -1.90
CA ILE A 499 7.95 38.29 -2.90
C ILE A 499 9.27 37.89 -2.25
N GLU A 500 9.69 38.68 -1.24
CA GLU A 500 10.91 38.42 -0.47
C GLU A 500 10.80 37.05 0.24
N LEU A 501 9.66 36.75 0.87
CA LEU A 501 9.40 35.44 1.51
C LEU A 501 9.54 34.30 0.51
N CYS A 502 8.90 34.35 -0.66
CA CYS A 502 9.04 33.33 -1.70
C CYS A 502 10.49 33.17 -2.16
N SER A 503 11.18 34.29 -2.40
CA SER A 503 12.62 34.28 -2.77
C SER A 503 13.47 33.60 -1.69
N GLU A 504 13.20 33.89 -0.42
CA GLU A 504 13.95 33.30 0.69
C GLU A 504 13.64 31.83 0.88
N LEU A 505 12.38 31.40 0.75
CA LEU A 505 12.01 30.00 0.75
C LEU A 505 12.72 29.21 -0.36
N HIS A 506 12.72 29.73 -1.60
CA HIS A 506 13.43 29.10 -2.72
C HIS A 506 14.95 29.00 -2.47
N LYS A 507 15.58 30.06 -1.94
CA LYS A 507 17.00 30.03 -1.58
C LYS A 507 17.30 28.99 -0.50
N ARG A 508 16.44 28.90 0.54
CA ARG A 508 16.59 27.93 1.61
C ARG A 508 16.43 26.50 1.10
N GLN A 509 15.45 26.26 0.24
CA GLN A 509 15.25 24.95 -0.38
C GLN A 509 16.44 24.53 -1.26
N ALA A 510 16.98 25.48 -2.04
CA ALA A 510 18.10 25.22 -2.94
C ALA A 510 19.47 25.15 -2.23
N ALA A 511 19.62 25.75 -1.05
CA ALA A 511 20.88 25.72 -0.32
C ALA A 511 21.19 24.31 0.18
N ALA A 512 22.44 23.86 0.16
CA ALA A 512 22.85 22.62 0.83
C ALA A 512 22.90 22.82 2.35
N ASP A 513 22.68 21.76 3.12
CA ASP A 513 22.97 21.77 4.54
C ASP A 513 24.48 21.89 4.77
N THR A 514 24.89 22.47 5.90
CA THR A 514 26.31 22.62 6.20
C THR A 514 26.95 21.28 6.54
N ALA A 515 28.26 21.15 6.30
CA ALA A 515 28.98 19.91 6.61
C ALA A 515 28.86 19.56 8.11
N GLU A 516 28.91 20.57 8.98
CA GLU A 516 28.77 20.41 10.43
C GLU A 516 27.37 19.90 10.80
N ALA A 517 26.32 20.37 10.14
CA ALA A 517 24.97 19.89 10.37
C ALA A 517 24.82 18.44 9.89
N LEU A 518 25.30 18.11 8.70
CA LEU A 518 25.28 16.76 8.14
C LEU A 518 26.04 15.76 9.02
N GLU A 519 27.14 16.18 9.68
CA GLU A 519 27.90 15.33 10.59
C GLU A 519 27.14 14.97 11.88
N THR A 520 26.11 15.73 12.26
CA THR A 520 25.29 15.40 13.44
C THR A 520 24.42 14.16 13.23
N ILE A 521 24.02 13.84 12.00
CA ILE A 521 23.19 12.67 11.71
C ILE A 521 24.00 11.39 11.97
N PRO A 522 23.51 10.50 12.87
CA PRO A 522 24.19 9.26 13.16
C PRO A 522 24.02 8.29 11.98
N LEU A 523 25.09 8.03 11.28
CA LEU A 523 25.10 7.06 10.18
C LEU A 523 25.76 5.75 10.60
N LEU A 524 25.37 4.68 9.94
CA LEU A 524 26.08 3.43 9.97
C LEU A 524 27.38 3.52 9.16
N GLU A 525 28.33 2.65 9.48
CA GLU A 525 29.54 2.44 8.70
C GLU A 525 29.41 1.18 7.84
N ARG A 526 30.25 1.03 6.79
CA ARG A 526 30.25 -0.21 5.98
C ARG A 526 30.53 -1.47 6.81
N SER A 527 31.24 -1.32 7.97
CA SER A 527 31.47 -2.39 8.93
C SER A 527 30.23 -2.84 9.71
N ASP A 528 29.18 -2.00 9.78
CA ASP A 528 27.90 -2.32 10.41
C ASP A 528 26.99 -3.18 9.50
N ILE A 529 27.36 -3.34 8.23
CA ILE A 529 26.63 -4.15 7.24
C ILE A 529 27.13 -5.60 7.27
N ARG A 530 26.22 -6.54 7.37
CA ARG A 530 26.55 -7.96 7.22
C ARG A 530 27.01 -8.21 5.76
N ARG A 531 28.24 -8.75 5.60
CA ARG A 531 28.80 -8.99 4.26
C ARG A 531 28.17 -10.18 3.53
N GLU A 532 27.69 -11.17 4.27
CA GLU A 532 27.06 -12.36 3.72
C GLU A 532 25.57 -12.10 3.40
N VAL A 533 25.09 -12.65 2.28
CA VAL A 533 23.67 -12.65 1.95
C VAL A 533 22.90 -13.53 2.92
N GLU A 534 21.66 -13.13 3.23
CA GLU A 534 20.73 -13.99 3.93
C GLU A 534 20.24 -15.10 2.97
N VAL A 535 20.47 -16.35 3.34
CA VAL A 535 20.10 -17.51 2.53
C VAL A 535 18.84 -18.15 3.12
N THR A 536 17.78 -18.18 2.34
CA THR A 536 16.61 -19.01 2.66
C THR A 536 17.00 -20.47 2.48
N GLU A 537 16.90 -21.26 3.55
CA GLU A 537 17.15 -22.70 3.45
C GLU A 537 16.13 -23.33 2.49
N THR A 538 16.61 -24.14 1.57
CA THR A 538 15.75 -24.84 0.60
C THR A 538 16.24 -26.26 0.39
N VAL A 539 15.29 -27.19 0.20
CA VAL A 539 15.56 -28.58 -0.13
C VAL A 539 14.90 -28.90 -1.47
N LEU A 540 15.72 -29.01 -2.52
CA LEU A 540 15.28 -29.39 -3.86
C LEU A 540 15.34 -30.91 -4.04
N LYS A 541 14.25 -31.48 -4.56
CA LYS A 541 14.16 -32.89 -4.95
C LYS A 541 13.52 -33.02 -6.32
N GLN A 542 14.12 -33.78 -7.22
CA GLN A 542 13.55 -34.07 -8.52
C GLN A 542 12.74 -35.37 -8.48
N LEU A 543 11.49 -35.34 -9.00
CA LEU A 543 10.59 -36.47 -9.17
C LEU A 543 10.18 -36.58 -10.63
N GLY A 544 10.89 -37.43 -11.39
CA GLY A 544 10.70 -37.52 -12.85
C GLY A 544 11.12 -36.19 -13.51
N THR A 545 10.21 -35.56 -14.21
CA THR A 545 10.40 -34.26 -14.88
C THR A 545 10.05 -33.06 -13.98
N ASN A 546 9.56 -33.31 -12.77
CA ASN A 546 9.03 -32.31 -11.86
C ASN A 546 10.04 -31.98 -10.76
N ASP A 547 10.15 -30.70 -10.43
CA ASP A 547 10.97 -30.21 -9.32
C ASP A 547 10.10 -29.94 -8.10
N ILE A 548 10.56 -30.38 -6.94
CA ILE A 548 9.91 -30.21 -5.64
C ILE A 548 10.85 -29.43 -4.75
N LEU A 549 10.45 -28.19 -4.40
CA LEU A 549 11.21 -27.25 -3.60
C LEU A 549 10.56 -27.08 -2.23
N TYR A 550 11.19 -27.57 -1.18
CA TYR A 550 10.73 -27.37 0.19
C TYR A 550 11.48 -26.22 0.86
N VAL A 551 10.75 -25.33 1.51
CA VAL A 551 11.26 -24.20 2.28
C VAL A 551 10.85 -24.38 3.74
N PRO A 552 11.75 -24.86 4.63
CA PRO A 552 11.42 -25.06 6.05
C PRO A 552 11.20 -23.73 6.75
N ALA A 553 10.10 -23.60 7.48
CA ALA A 553 9.79 -22.42 8.26
C ALA A 553 8.88 -22.75 9.44
N PHE A 554 8.91 -21.94 10.49
CA PHE A 554 7.84 -21.90 11.46
C PHE A 554 6.64 -21.15 10.87
N THR A 555 5.54 -21.87 10.64
CA THR A 555 4.38 -21.36 9.89
C THR A 555 3.10 -21.32 10.74
N ASN A 556 3.19 -21.59 12.03
CA ASN A 556 2.04 -21.65 12.94
C ASN A 556 0.91 -22.58 12.40
N LYS A 557 1.30 -23.78 11.94
CA LYS A 557 0.42 -24.78 11.35
C LYS A 557 -0.23 -24.38 10.02
N ILE A 558 0.33 -23.43 9.29
CA ILE A 558 -0.10 -23.10 7.94
C ILE A 558 0.81 -23.80 6.92
N ALA A 559 0.23 -24.39 5.90
CA ALA A 559 0.94 -24.86 4.72
C ALA A 559 0.77 -23.83 3.59
N TYR A 560 1.86 -23.45 2.96
CA TYR A 560 1.92 -22.60 1.77
C TYR A 560 2.36 -23.46 0.58
N LEU A 561 1.69 -23.32 -0.55
CA LEU A 561 1.93 -24.11 -1.76
C LEU A 561 1.87 -23.19 -2.99
N ASN A 562 2.92 -23.25 -3.80
CA ASN A 562 2.98 -22.59 -5.10
C ASN A 562 3.31 -23.64 -6.16
N TRP A 563 2.35 -23.94 -7.07
CA TRP A 563 2.61 -24.73 -8.27
C TRP A 563 2.91 -23.79 -9.44
N TYR A 564 3.94 -24.14 -10.21
CA TYR A 564 4.32 -23.45 -11.43
C TYR A 564 4.24 -24.45 -12.58
N PHE A 565 3.08 -24.53 -13.23
CA PHE A 565 2.86 -25.40 -14.39
C PHE A 565 3.48 -24.79 -15.65
N ASP A 566 4.10 -25.62 -16.49
CA ASP A 566 4.84 -25.13 -17.67
C ASP A 566 3.90 -24.86 -18.84
N LEU A 567 3.79 -23.62 -19.27
CA LEU A 567 3.04 -23.17 -20.44
C LEU A 567 3.94 -22.62 -21.56
N THR A 568 5.26 -22.87 -21.52
CA THR A 568 6.22 -22.25 -22.44
C THR A 568 5.89 -22.47 -23.92
N GLY A 569 5.21 -23.58 -24.28
CA GLY A 569 4.79 -23.89 -25.65
C GLY A 569 3.35 -23.46 -26.01
N ILE A 570 2.69 -22.61 -25.21
CA ILE A 570 1.33 -22.14 -25.48
C ILE A 570 1.25 -21.34 -26.79
N ASP A 571 0.14 -21.48 -27.52
CA ASP A 571 -0.10 -20.71 -28.72
C ASP A 571 -0.28 -19.21 -28.37
N LYS A 572 0.45 -18.33 -29.07
CA LYS A 572 0.43 -16.89 -28.84
C LYS A 572 -0.97 -16.29 -28.93
N ASP A 573 -1.81 -16.81 -29.84
CA ASP A 573 -3.19 -16.29 -30.04
C ASP A 573 -4.12 -16.66 -28.88
N LEU A 574 -3.69 -17.56 -27.98
CA LEU A 574 -4.41 -17.92 -26.76
C LEU A 574 -3.96 -17.13 -25.53
N LEU A 575 -2.86 -16.38 -25.59
CA LEU A 575 -2.31 -15.65 -24.42
C LEU A 575 -3.33 -14.73 -23.75
N PRO A 576 -4.11 -13.89 -24.44
CA PRO A 576 -5.12 -13.04 -23.77
C PRO A 576 -6.19 -13.87 -23.04
N TYR A 577 -6.55 -15.02 -23.61
CA TYR A 577 -7.52 -15.94 -22.97
C TYR A 577 -6.91 -16.68 -21.78
N CYS A 578 -5.58 -16.83 -21.72
CA CYS A 578 -4.90 -17.37 -20.54
C CYS A 578 -5.05 -16.44 -19.33
N TYR A 579 -4.89 -15.14 -19.52
CA TYR A 579 -5.12 -14.16 -18.46
C TYR A 579 -6.59 -14.12 -18.05
N LEU A 580 -7.51 -14.13 -19.03
CA LEU A 580 -8.94 -14.19 -18.75
C LEU A 580 -9.30 -15.49 -17.99
N LEU A 581 -8.68 -16.64 -18.30
CA LEU A 581 -8.92 -17.87 -17.54
C LEU A 581 -8.44 -17.73 -16.08
N SER A 582 -7.30 -17.07 -15.84
CA SER A 582 -6.82 -16.79 -14.47
C SER A 582 -7.83 -15.97 -13.65
N ASP A 583 -8.51 -15.00 -14.29
CA ASP A 583 -9.58 -14.22 -13.66
C ASP A 583 -10.88 -14.99 -13.44
N VAL A 584 -11.13 -15.99 -14.25
CA VAL A 584 -12.37 -16.80 -14.27
C VAL A 584 -12.32 -17.99 -13.31
N LEU A 585 -11.13 -18.58 -13.08
CA LEU A 585 -10.96 -19.75 -12.21
C LEU A 585 -11.47 -19.48 -10.78
N GLY A 586 -12.27 -20.41 -10.26
CA GLY A 586 -12.91 -20.28 -8.95
C GLY A 586 -14.19 -19.45 -8.93
N LYS A 587 -14.58 -18.82 -10.07
CA LYS A 587 -15.77 -17.96 -10.19
C LYS A 587 -16.93 -18.60 -10.99
N PHE A 588 -16.78 -19.83 -11.44
CA PHE A 588 -17.82 -20.63 -12.11
C PHE A 588 -18.30 -21.77 -11.23
N ASN A 589 -19.50 -22.31 -11.54
CA ASN A 589 -19.95 -23.56 -10.96
C ASN A 589 -18.98 -24.70 -11.30
N THR A 590 -18.90 -25.68 -10.41
CA THR A 590 -18.13 -26.89 -10.60
C THR A 590 -19.07 -28.10 -10.60
N ASP A 591 -18.53 -29.29 -10.79
CA ASP A 591 -19.34 -30.54 -10.61
C ASP A 591 -19.80 -30.73 -9.16
N LYS A 592 -19.08 -30.14 -8.20
CA LYS A 592 -19.30 -30.32 -6.76
C LYS A 592 -19.97 -29.13 -6.07
N TYR A 593 -19.69 -27.90 -6.52
CA TYR A 593 -20.11 -26.66 -5.88
C TYR A 593 -20.73 -25.70 -6.90
N THR A 594 -21.74 -24.96 -6.50
CA THR A 594 -22.03 -23.67 -7.12
C THR A 594 -20.88 -22.70 -6.86
N TYR A 595 -20.76 -21.63 -7.64
CA TYR A 595 -19.68 -20.66 -7.43
C TYR A 595 -19.77 -19.95 -6.07
N GLN A 596 -20.99 -19.77 -5.51
CA GLN A 596 -21.19 -19.24 -4.16
C GLN A 596 -20.74 -20.23 -3.08
N GLU A 597 -21.12 -21.51 -3.20
CA GLU A 597 -20.65 -22.55 -2.27
C GLU A 597 -19.14 -22.74 -2.34
N LEU A 598 -18.55 -22.61 -3.54
CA LEU A 598 -17.09 -22.68 -3.73
C LEU A 598 -16.38 -21.51 -3.02
N ALA A 599 -16.89 -20.31 -3.14
CA ALA A 599 -16.38 -19.13 -2.44
C ALA A 599 -16.48 -19.29 -0.91
N THR A 600 -17.61 -19.77 -0.42
CA THR A 600 -17.83 -20.06 1.02
C THR A 600 -16.87 -21.15 1.52
N ALA A 601 -16.69 -22.24 0.76
CA ALA A 601 -15.76 -23.32 1.11
C ALA A 601 -14.30 -22.82 1.11
N SER A 602 -13.93 -21.99 0.15
CA SER A 602 -12.60 -21.36 0.09
C SER A 602 -12.32 -20.53 1.34
N ASN A 603 -13.21 -19.64 1.73
CA ASN A 603 -13.08 -18.84 2.96
C ASN A 603 -13.09 -19.71 4.22
N LYS A 604 -13.89 -20.79 4.25
CA LYS A 604 -14.01 -21.68 5.41
C LYS A 604 -12.75 -22.49 5.68
N TYR A 605 -12.07 -22.95 4.64
CA TYR A 605 -11.02 -23.97 4.77
C TYR A 605 -9.64 -23.54 4.31
N THR A 606 -9.52 -22.37 3.66
CA THR A 606 -8.24 -21.89 3.13
C THR A 606 -7.93 -20.47 3.59
N GLY A 607 -6.68 -20.06 3.42
CA GLY A 607 -6.24 -18.67 3.55
C GLY A 607 -6.27 -17.91 2.22
N GLY A 608 -6.80 -18.56 1.18
CA GLY A 608 -6.89 -18.05 -0.17
C GLY A 608 -6.27 -19.00 -1.20
N VAL A 609 -6.84 -18.96 -2.39
CA VAL A 609 -6.33 -19.63 -3.60
C VAL A 609 -6.31 -18.59 -4.71
N SER A 610 -5.19 -18.44 -5.41
CA SER A 610 -5.05 -17.52 -6.53
C SER A 610 -4.39 -18.18 -7.74
N PHE A 611 -4.67 -17.62 -8.91
CA PHE A 611 -4.22 -18.11 -10.20
C PHE A 611 -3.59 -16.97 -10.98
N GLN A 612 -2.39 -17.20 -11.54
CA GLN A 612 -1.64 -16.17 -12.25
C GLN A 612 -0.84 -16.82 -13.38
N MET A 613 -0.59 -16.07 -14.45
CA MET A 613 0.36 -16.46 -15.49
C MET A 613 1.47 -15.44 -15.57
N HIS A 614 2.73 -15.89 -15.64
CA HIS A 614 3.88 -15.01 -15.73
C HIS A 614 5.02 -15.66 -16.55
N ALA A 615 5.75 -14.85 -17.31
CA ALA A 615 6.99 -15.26 -17.95
C ALA A 615 8.20 -14.85 -17.11
N TYR A 616 9.05 -15.81 -16.81
CA TYR A 616 10.29 -15.62 -16.04
C TYR A 616 11.48 -15.73 -16.97
N SER A 617 12.25 -14.65 -17.14
CA SER A 617 13.51 -14.69 -17.85
C SER A 617 14.62 -15.30 -17.00
N ALA A 618 15.62 -15.93 -17.64
CA ALA A 618 16.87 -16.28 -16.98
C ALA A 618 17.55 -15.03 -16.40
N ALA A 619 18.44 -15.24 -15.41
CA ALA A 619 19.07 -14.13 -14.70
C ALA A 619 19.85 -13.19 -15.63
N ASP A 620 20.58 -13.75 -16.58
CA ASP A 620 21.52 -13.01 -17.43
C ASP A 620 21.06 -12.91 -18.91
N ASP A 621 19.82 -13.33 -19.24
CA ASP A 621 19.26 -13.23 -20.61
C ASP A 621 17.75 -12.99 -20.58
N ALA A 622 17.32 -11.84 -21.08
CA ALA A 622 15.91 -11.46 -21.18
C ALA A 622 15.12 -12.26 -22.23
N ASN A 623 15.80 -12.99 -23.12
CA ASN A 623 15.19 -13.77 -24.20
C ASN A 623 15.21 -15.29 -23.95
N ASP A 624 15.98 -15.76 -22.94
CA ASP A 624 15.83 -17.12 -22.38
C ASP A 624 14.78 -17.06 -21.29
N TYR A 625 13.60 -17.63 -21.54
CA TYR A 625 12.43 -17.50 -20.64
C TYR A 625 11.58 -18.75 -20.57
N THR A 626 10.81 -18.84 -19.49
CA THR A 626 9.75 -19.84 -19.33
C THR A 626 8.43 -19.15 -18.97
N ILE A 627 7.31 -19.65 -19.51
CA ILE A 627 5.96 -19.20 -19.14
C ILE A 627 5.39 -20.17 -18.11
N LYS A 628 4.92 -19.66 -16.98
CA LYS A 628 4.33 -20.46 -15.92
C LYS A 628 2.91 -20.01 -15.60
N PHE A 629 1.99 -20.96 -15.53
CA PHE A 629 0.74 -20.78 -14.81
C PHE A 629 0.99 -21.14 -13.34
N THR A 630 0.72 -20.21 -12.46
CA THR A 630 0.99 -20.35 -11.03
C THR A 630 -0.31 -20.51 -10.26
N VAL A 631 -0.42 -21.56 -9.46
CA VAL A 631 -1.46 -21.76 -8.45
C VAL A 631 -0.83 -21.52 -7.09
N GLN A 632 -1.26 -20.44 -6.42
CA GLN A 632 -0.85 -20.17 -5.04
C GLN A 632 -1.99 -20.53 -4.10
N ALA A 633 -1.71 -21.33 -3.10
CA ALA A 633 -2.71 -21.77 -2.13
C ALA A 633 -2.12 -21.86 -0.73
N LYS A 634 -2.92 -21.54 0.27
CA LYS A 634 -2.53 -21.69 1.68
C LYS A 634 -3.70 -22.13 2.54
N ALA A 635 -3.43 -22.99 3.50
CA ALA A 635 -4.42 -23.48 4.46
C ALA A 635 -3.77 -23.92 5.77
N LEU A 636 -4.56 -24.01 6.84
CA LEU A 636 -4.13 -24.75 8.02
C LEU A 636 -3.88 -26.22 7.65
N THR A 637 -2.83 -26.83 8.19
CA THR A 637 -2.47 -28.24 7.91
C THR A 637 -3.61 -29.20 8.25
N ALA A 638 -4.47 -28.85 9.20
CA ALA A 638 -5.68 -29.61 9.53
C ALA A 638 -6.77 -29.58 8.43
N ASN A 639 -6.70 -28.64 7.48
CA ASN A 639 -7.68 -28.45 6.42
C ASN A 639 -7.13 -28.81 5.01
N LEU A 640 -5.97 -29.45 4.93
CA LEU A 640 -5.35 -29.77 3.65
C LEU A 640 -6.24 -30.63 2.74
N ASP A 641 -6.98 -31.60 3.30
CA ASP A 641 -7.94 -32.41 2.56
C ASP A 641 -9.00 -31.54 1.87
N LYS A 642 -9.49 -30.50 2.55
CA LYS A 642 -10.47 -29.55 2.02
C LYS A 642 -9.86 -28.61 0.97
N LEU A 643 -8.61 -28.14 1.22
CA LEU A 643 -7.89 -27.35 0.23
C LEU A 643 -7.76 -28.11 -1.09
N PHE A 644 -7.32 -29.38 -1.02
CA PHE A 644 -7.16 -30.20 -2.23
C PHE A 644 -8.49 -30.58 -2.88
N ASP A 645 -9.56 -30.79 -2.10
CA ASP A 645 -10.93 -30.94 -2.61
C ASP A 645 -11.37 -29.71 -3.44
N ILE A 646 -11.08 -28.50 -2.96
CA ILE A 646 -11.38 -27.24 -3.66
C ILE A 646 -10.55 -27.12 -4.93
N LEU A 647 -9.23 -27.34 -4.85
CA LEU A 647 -8.34 -27.30 -6.01
C LEU A 647 -8.75 -28.30 -7.08
N GLN A 648 -9.14 -29.52 -6.69
CA GLN A 648 -9.64 -30.54 -7.61
C GLN A 648 -10.96 -30.11 -8.28
N ALA A 649 -11.89 -29.53 -7.52
CA ALA A 649 -13.15 -29.03 -8.05
C ALA A 649 -12.92 -27.92 -9.08
N VAL A 650 -11.97 -27.02 -8.83
CA VAL A 650 -11.61 -25.94 -9.77
C VAL A 650 -10.87 -26.52 -10.99
N ALA A 651 -9.84 -27.32 -10.80
CA ALA A 651 -8.98 -27.78 -11.88
C ALA A 651 -9.68 -28.77 -12.84
N LEU A 652 -10.50 -29.66 -12.30
CA LEU A 652 -11.09 -30.79 -13.06
C LEU A 652 -12.60 -30.66 -13.25
N GLY A 653 -13.28 -29.88 -12.40
CA GLY A 653 -14.74 -29.84 -12.36
C GLY A 653 -15.36 -28.49 -12.78
N SER A 654 -14.58 -27.47 -13.14
CA SER A 654 -15.12 -26.15 -13.52
C SER A 654 -16.00 -26.25 -14.78
N LYS A 655 -17.24 -25.71 -14.68
CA LYS A 655 -18.22 -25.67 -15.76
C LYS A 655 -18.22 -24.32 -16.44
N ILE A 656 -17.27 -24.12 -17.35
CA ILE A 656 -17.13 -22.86 -18.09
C ILE A 656 -18.09 -22.90 -19.29
N ASP A 657 -19.39 -22.81 -19.03
CA ASP A 657 -20.47 -22.95 -20.03
C ASP A 657 -21.58 -21.87 -19.88
N ASP A 658 -21.49 -20.98 -18.90
CA ASP A 658 -22.47 -19.94 -18.64
C ASP A 658 -21.97 -18.57 -19.18
N ALA A 659 -22.52 -18.18 -20.35
CA ALA A 659 -22.16 -16.93 -21.01
C ALA A 659 -22.56 -15.70 -20.18
N LYS A 660 -23.68 -15.75 -19.45
CA LYS A 660 -24.10 -14.65 -18.59
C LYS A 660 -23.09 -14.45 -17.45
N ARG A 661 -22.66 -15.55 -16.83
CA ARG A 661 -21.67 -15.48 -15.77
C ARG A 661 -20.32 -14.97 -16.27
N LEU A 662 -19.89 -15.38 -17.46
CA LEU A 662 -18.69 -14.85 -18.11
C LEU A 662 -18.78 -13.34 -18.34
N GLN A 663 -19.95 -12.86 -18.81
CA GLN A 663 -20.17 -11.43 -18.98
C GLN A 663 -20.08 -10.66 -17.66
N GLU A 664 -20.69 -11.15 -16.59
CA GLU A 664 -20.60 -10.53 -15.26
C GLU A 664 -19.13 -10.39 -14.79
N ILE A 665 -18.31 -11.44 -14.97
CA ILE A 665 -16.88 -11.41 -14.62
C ILE A 665 -16.11 -10.46 -15.53
N LEU A 666 -16.38 -10.48 -16.84
CA LEU A 666 -15.75 -9.58 -17.81
C LEU A 666 -16.03 -8.11 -17.47
N ASP A 667 -17.28 -7.80 -17.15
CA ASP A 667 -17.68 -6.44 -16.77
C ASP A 667 -17.02 -5.98 -15.46
N GLU A 668 -16.87 -6.88 -14.46
CA GLU A 668 -16.14 -6.64 -13.22
C GLU A 668 -14.67 -6.32 -13.50
N VAL A 669 -13.97 -7.18 -14.24
CA VAL A 669 -12.54 -7.02 -14.54
C VAL A 669 -12.29 -5.77 -15.38
N LYS A 670 -13.15 -5.52 -16.39
CA LYS A 670 -13.05 -4.32 -17.22
C LYS A 670 -13.26 -3.05 -16.41
N THR A 671 -14.25 -3.03 -15.50
CA THR A 671 -14.52 -1.87 -14.64
C THR A 671 -13.34 -1.56 -13.72
N ASP A 672 -12.67 -2.59 -13.18
CA ASP A 672 -11.42 -2.41 -12.42
C ASP A 672 -10.33 -1.77 -13.28
N TRP A 673 -10.14 -2.22 -14.52
CA TRP A 673 -9.20 -1.61 -15.45
C TRP A 673 -9.56 -0.16 -15.78
N ASP A 674 -10.83 0.14 -16.11
CA ASP A 674 -11.31 1.48 -16.43
C ASP A 674 -11.02 2.46 -15.27
N SER A 675 -11.25 2.05 -14.03
CA SER A 675 -11.04 2.88 -12.84
C SER A 675 -9.58 3.03 -12.45
N SER A 676 -8.75 2.00 -12.66
CA SER A 676 -7.37 1.94 -12.19
C SER A 676 -6.33 2.25 -13.27
N PHE A 677 -6.70 2.35 -14.55
CA PHE A 677 -5.75 2.49 -15.66
C PHE A 677 -4.78 3.67 -15.45
N PHE A 678 -5.31 4.84 -15.08
CA PHE A 678 -4.48 6.02 -14.89
C PHE A 678 -3.50 5.86 -13.72
N SER A 679 -3.91 5.25 -12.63
CA SER A 679 -3.01 4.97 -11.50
C SER A 679 -1.92 3.93 -11.82
N ARG A 680 -2.22 3.01 -12.73
CA ARG A 680 -1.28 1.99 -13.27
C ARG A 680 -0.37 2.52 -14.39
N GLY A 681 -0.52 3.78 -14.81
CA GLY A 681 0.10 4.35 -16.01
C GLY A 681 1.63 4.19 -16.07
N GLN A 682 2.34 4.27 -14.93
CA GLN A 682 3.79 4.02 -14.90
C GLN A 682 4.11 2.55 -15.18
N THR A 683 3.39 1.62 -14.56
CA THR A 683 3.56 0.17 -14.81
C THR A 683 3.31 -0.15 -16.28
N VAL A 684 2.22 0.36 -16.84
CA VAL A 684 1.90 0.21 -18.26
C VAL A 684 3.03 0.75 -19.14
N ALA A 685 3.50 1.97 -18.90
CA ALA A 685 4.58 2.58 -19.68
C ALA A 685 5.88 1.76 -19.61
N CYS A 686 6.29 1.33 -18.41
CA CYS A 686 7.52 0.56 -18.21
C CYS A 686 7.44 -0.85 -18.80
N THR A 687 6.33 -1.56 -18.61
CA THR A 687 6.15 -2.92 -19.14
C THR A 687 6.04 -2.88 -20.68
N ARG A 688 5.32 -1.89 -21.21
CA ARG A 688 5.23 -1.68 -22.66
C ARG A 688 6.59 -1.34 -23.28
N LEU A 689 7.37 -0.46 -22.64
CA LEU A 689 8.74 -0.15 -23.04
C LEU A 689 9.63 -1.41 -23.08
N ALA A 690 9.62 -2.20 -21.99
CA ALA A 690 10.43 -3.41 -21.90
C ALA A 690 10.06 -4.45 -22.98
N SER A 691 8.81 -4.49 -23.41
CA SER A 691 8.32 -5.40 -24.44
C SER A 691 8.92 -5.13 -25.83
N TYR A 692 9.48 -3.94 -26.08
CA TYR A 692 10.13 -3.64 -27.37
C TYR A 692 11.41 -4.45 -27.56
N PHE A 693 12.13 -4.80 -26.49
CA PHE A 693 13.43 -5.45 -26.56
C PHE A 693 13.56 -6.77 -25.77
N SER A 694 12.57 -7.15 -24.95
CA SER A 694 12.58 -8.40 -24.17
C SER A 694 11.39 -9.29 -24.51
N THR A 695 11.67 -10.56 -24.86
CA THR A 695 10.61 -11.53 -25.19
C THR A 695 9.79 -11.91 -23.96
N ALA A 696 10.41 -12.10 -22.80
CA ALA A 696 9.68 -12.33 -21.55
C ALA A 696 8.76 -11.16 -21.20
N ALA A 697 9.25 -9.93 -21.39
CA ALA A 697 8.44 -8.74 -21.15
C ALA A 697 7.26 -8.62 -22.13
N ARG A 698 7.39 -9.12 -23.39
CA ARG A 698 6.25 -9.18 -24.33
C ARG A 698 5.14 -10.08 -23.85
N VAL A 699 5.47 -11.21 -23.26
CA VAL A 699 4.47 -12.10 -22.67
C VAL A 699 3.80 -11.41 -21.47
N ASN A 700 4.58 -10.83 -20.57
CA ASN A 700 4.04 -10.16 -19.37
C ASN A 700 3.24 -8.90 -19.69
N GLU A 701 3.54 -8.24 -20.79
CA GLU A 701 2.78 -7.08 -21.27
C GLU A 701 1.36 -7.46 -21.73
N GLN A 702 1.16 -8.71 -22.14
CA GLN A 702 -0.18 -9.22 -22.45
C GLN A 702 -1.14 -9.25 -21.24
N ASP A 703 -0.64 -9.09 -20.02
CA ASP A 703 -1.42 -8.87 -18.79
C ASP A 703 -1.59 -7.38 -18.43
N GLN A 704 -1.16 -6.48 -19.27
CA GLN A 704 -1.21 -5.05 -19.03
C GLN A 704 -2.06 -4.35 -20.09
N PHE A 705 -1.49 -3.45 -20.84
CA PHE A 705 -2.22 -2.67 -21.81
C PHE A 705 -2.88 -3.52 -22.93
N SER A 706 -2.17 -4.54 -23.42
CA SER A 706 -2.72 -5.47 -24.42
C SER A 706 -3.93 -6.25 -23.88
N TYR A 707 -3.92 -6.62 -22.58
CA TYR A 707 -5.07 -7.25 -21.94
C TYR A 707 -6.28 -6.31 -21.85
N TYR A 708 -6.05 -5.08 -21.43
CA TYR A 708 -7.10 -4.08 -21.38
C TYR A 708 -7.76 -3.84 -22.73
N GLU A 709 -6.97 -3.72 -23.81
CA GLU A 709 -7.50 -3.61 -25.18
C GLU A 709 -8.31 -4.86 -25.56
N PHE A 710 -7.83 -6.05 -25.24
CA PHE A 710 -8.57 -7.30 -25.46
C PHE A 710 -9.91 -7.31 -24.71
N LEU A 711 -9.95 -6.89 -23.44
CA LEU A 711 -11.20 -6.80 -22.65
C LEU A 711 -12.19 -5.81 -23.27
N LYS A 712 -11.73 -4.66 -23.74
CA LYS A 712 -12.57 -3.66 -24.45
C LYS A 712 -13.18 -4.26 -25.71
N GLU A 713 -12.36 -4.90 -26.55
CA GLU A 713 -12.82 -5.54 -27.79
C GLU A 713 -13.80 -6.68 -27.52
N LEU A 714 -13.52 -7.51 -26.54
CA LEU A 714 -14.39 -8.64 -26.17
C LEU A 714 -15.73 -8.13 -25.61
N SER A 715 -15.70 -7.11 -24.75
CA SER A 715 -16.92 -6.51 -24.19
C SER A 715 -17.78 -5.83 -25.25
N ALA A 716 -17.18 -5.17 -26.24
CA ALA A 716 -17.90 -4.50 -27.31
C ALA A 716 -18.72 -5.43 -28.21
N ASP A 717 -18.27 -6.68 -28.40
CA ASP A 717 -18.97 -7.71 -29.23
C ASP A 717 -19.10 -9.02 -28.44
N PHE A 718 -19.46 -8.93 -27.17
CA PHE A 718 -19.54 -10.13 -26.32
C PHE A 718 -20.54 -11.16 -26.86
N ALA A 719 -21.73 -10.72 -27.28
CA ALA A 719 -22.77 -11.62 -27.75
C ALA A 719 -22.33 -12.46 -28.98
N GLY A 720 -21.52 -11.88 -29.88
CA GLY A 720 -20.98 -12.58 -31.04
C GLY A 720 -19.80 -13.51 -30.73
N ARG A 721 -19.07 -13.24 -29.62
CA ARG A 721 -17.81 -13.92 -29.26
C ARG A 721 -17.93 -14.86 -28.08
N ALA A 722 -19.05 -14.85 -27.33
CA ALA A 722 -19.21 -15.56 -26.07
C ALA A 722 -18.92 -17.07 -26.18
N GLU A 723 -19.54 -17.76 -27.16
CA GLU A 723 -19.35 -19.21 -27.34
C GLU A 723 -17.91 -19.59 -27.74
N ASP A 724 -17.27 -18.82 -28.61
CA ASP A 724 -15.87 -19.00 -29.00
C ASP A 724 -14.94 -18.77 -27.77
N THR A 725 -15.22 -17.74 -26.98
CA THR A 725 -14.48 -17.44 -25.74
C THR A 725 -14.61 -18.58 -24.74
N LEU A 726 -15.84 -19.04 -24.45
CA LEU A 726 -16.08 -20.19 -23.56
C LEU A 726 -15.38 -21.47 -24.06
N ALA A 727 -15.38 -21.70 -25.38
CA ALA A 727 -14.69 -22.86 -25.96
C ALA A 727 -13.17 -22.78 -25.76
N LYS A 728 -12.55 -21.61 -25.95
CA LYS A 728 -11.12 -21.37 -25.72
C LYS A 728 -10.76 -21.51 -24.24
N LEU A 729 -11.58 -20.96 -23.33
CA LEU A 729 -11.36 -21.11 -21.89
C LEU A 729 -11.44 -22.58 -21.44
N ARG A 730 -12.40 -23.38 -21.97
CA ARG A 730 -12.46 -24.84 -21.72
C ARG A 730 -11.24 -25.58 -22.26
N GLN A 731 -10.77 -25.21 -23.46
CA GLN A 731 -9.53 -25.76 -24.03
C GLN A 731 -8.34 -25.48 -23.11
N LEU A 732 -8.21 -24.24 -22.65
CA LEU A 732 -7.11 -23.80 -21.78
C LEU A 732 -7.17 -24.44 -20.41
N LEU A 733 -8.36 -24.66 -19.83
CA LEU A 733 -8.50 -25.36 -18.56
C LEU A 733 -7.86 -26.76 -18.60
N GLY A 734 -8.00 -27.47 -19.74
CA GLY A 734 -7.35 -28.76 -19.94
C GLY A 734 -5.84 -28.72 -20.13
N ILE A 735 -5.29 -27.52 -20.38
CA ILE A 735 -3.84 -27.29 -20.58
C ILE A 735 -3.19 -26.76 -19.30
N PHE A 736 -3.85 -25.89 -18.56
CA PHE A 736 -3.30 -25.16 -17.42
C PHE A 736 -2.86 -26.08 -16.27
N PHE A 737 -3.61 -27.14 -16.02
CA PHE A 737 -3.34 -28.11 -14.96
C PHE A 737 -2.63 -29.37 -15.47
N GLU A 738 -1.76 -29.24 -16.47
CA GLU A 738 -1.01 -30.36 -16.99
C GLU A 738 0.12 -30.77 -16.07
N SER A 739 0.15 -32.05 -15.65
CA SER A 739 1.10 -32.57 -14.66
C SER A 739 2.42 -33.10 -15.24
N SER A 740 2.67 -32.96 -16.56
CA SER A 740 3.88 -33.50 -17.19
C SER A 740 5.16 -32.74 -16.80
N LYS A 741 5.06 -31.45 -16.51
CA LYS A 741 6.18 -30.62 -16.06
C LYS A 741 5.72 -29.46 -15.18
N TYR A 742 6.11 -29.48 -13.92
CA TYR A 742 5.86 -28.40 -12.97
C TYR A 742 7.00 -28.28 -11.96
N LEU A 743 7.08 -27.09 -11.33
CA LEU A 743 7.73 -26.88 -10.05
C LEU A 743 6.65 -26.79 -8.97
N LEU A 744 6.75 -27.61 -7.92
CA LEU A 744 6.00 -27.43 -6.69
C LEU A 744 6.93 -26.85 -5.61
N ALA A 745 6.72 -25.60 -5.23
CA ALA A 745 7.34 -25.01 -4.07
C ALA A 745 6.35 -25.03 -2.89
N TYR A 746 6.80 -25.46 -1.70
CA TYR A 746 5.94 -25.47 -0.52
C TYR A 746 6.72 -25.16 0.76
N SER A 747 6.03 -24.56 1.73
CA SER A 747 6.57 -24.22 3.04
C SER A 747 5.62 -24.67 4.14
N CYS A 748 6.14 -25.30 5.15
CA CYS A 748 5.47 -25.71 6.38
C CYS A 748 6.51 -26.11 7.44
N GLU A 749 6.06 -26.41 8.65
CA GLU A 749 6.92 -26.95 9.69
C GLU A 749 7.42 -28.35 9.30
N GLU A 750 8.64 -28.72 9.73
CA GLU A 750 9.27 -30.02 9.38
C GLU A 750 8.40 -31.21 9.83
N SER A 751 7.67 -31.09 10.95
CA SER A 751 6.74 -32.13 11.42
C SER A 751 5.58 -32.40 10.46
N GLU A 752 5.18 -31.43 9.64
CA GLU A 752 4.06 -31.47 8.70
C GLU A 752 4.52 -31.78 7.25
N ARG A 753 5.82 -31.72 6.98
CA ARG A 753 6.43 -31.81 5.66
C ARG A 753 5.93 -33.01 4.83
N MET A 754 5.94 -34.21 5.42
CA MET A 754 5.53 -35.42 4.70
C MET A 754 4.04 -35.43 4.39
N LEU A 755 3.19 -34.94 5.30
CA LEU A 755 1.76 -34.82 5.11
C LEU A 755 1.43 -33.86 3.93
N VAL A 756 2.03 -32.67 3.95
CA VAL A 756 1.82 -31.65 2.90
C VAL A 756 2.26 -32.19 1.54
N LEU A 757 3.45 -32.79 1.47
CA LEU A 757 3.97 -33.35 0.21
C LEU A 757 3.11 -34.49 -0.32
N GLU A 758 2.68 -35.43 0.54
CA GLU A 758 1.84 -36.57 0.13
C GLU A 758 0.52 -36.06 -0.45
N GLN A 759 -0.18 -35.16 0.21
CA GLN A 759 -1.44 -34.59 -0.26
C GLN A 759 -1.26 -33.85 -1.60
N ALA A 760 -0.18 -33.06 -1.73
CA ALA A 760 0.13 -32.35 -2.96
C ALA A 760 0.41 -33.30 -4.13
N LEU A 761 1.16 -34.38 -3.91
CA LEU A 761 1.43 -35.40 -4.94
C LEU A 761 0.18 -36.21 -5.30
N ASN A 762 -0.69 -36.51 -4.35
CA ASN A 762 -1.97 -37.18 -4.60
C ASN A 762 -2.85 -36.28 -5.51
N PHE A 763 -2.91 -34.97 -5.26
CA PHE A 763 -3.60 -34.03 -6.15
C PHE A 763 -2.96 -34.00 -7.53
N ALA A 764 -1.64 -33.87 -7.65
CA ALA A 764 -0.93 -33.84 -8.91
C ALA A 764 -1.15 -35.14 -9.75
N ALA A 765 -1.32 -36.28 -9.09
CA ALA A 765 -1.61 -37.57 -9.77
C ALA A 765 -3.00 -37.63 -10.43
N LEU A 766 -3.93 -36.75 -10.02
CA LEU A 766 -5.28 -36.68 -10.63
C LEU A 766 -5.30 -35.79 -11.88
N LEU A 767 -4.27 -34.89 -12.04
CA LEU A 767 -4.22 -33.94 -13.14
C LEU A 767 -3.93 -34.62 -14.48
N PRO A 768 -4.44 -34.08 -15.60
CA PRO A 768 -4.22 -34.65 -16.92
C PRO A 768 -2.72 -34.69 -17.28
N GLN A 769 -2.33 -35.71 -18.02
CA GLN A 769 -0.99 -35.82 -18.63
C GLN A 769 -1.15 -35.61 -20.13
N SER A 770 -1.08 -34.38 -20.58
CA SER A 770 -1.18 -34.06 -22.01
C SER A 770 0.12 -33.45 -22.52
N ALA A 771 0.38 -33.52 -23.82
CA ALA A 771 1.66 -33.19 -24.40
C ALA A 771 1.68 -31.75 -24.97
N VAL A 772 1.51 -30.73 -24.14
CA VAL A 772 1.92 -29.35 -24.51
C VAL A 772 3.42 -29.16 -24.29
N ALA A 773 3.97 -29.90 -23.33
CA ALA A 773 5.42 -29.92 -23.05
C ALA A 773 6.21 -30.40 -24.28
N GLY A 774 7.06 -29.52 -24.81
CA GLY A 774 7.98 -29.84 -25.92
C GLY A 774 7.69 -29.13 -27.24
N LYS A 775 6.67 -28.28 -27.31
CA LYS A 775 6.51 -27.35 -28.45
C LYS A 775 7.49 -26.20 -28.33
N THR A 776 8.09 -25.80 -29.44
CA THR A 776 8.94 -24.60 -29.49
C THR A 776 8.09 -23.39 -29.18
N PRO A 777 8.53 -22.48 -28.27
CA PRO A 777 7.83 -21.26 -27.98
C PRO A 777 7.56 -20.44 -29.25
N GLN A 778 6.32 -19.99 -29.44
CA GLN A 778 5.99 -19.08 -30.53
C GLN A 778 6.35 -17.66 -30.07
N PHE A 779 7.21 -16.97 -30.83
CA PHE A 779 7.57 -15.60 -30.50
C PHE A 779 6.41 -14.64 -30.82
N LEU A 780 6.07 -13.80 -29.86
CA LEU A 780 5.27 -12.62 -30.10
C LEU A 780 6.11 -11.60 -30.87
N GLU A 781 5.52 -10.98 -31.88
CA GLU A 781 6.14 -9.82 -32.53
C GLU A 781 6.24 -8.68 -31.51
N ALA A 782 7.32 -7.87 -31.61
CA ALA A 782 7.42 -6.68 -30.79
C ALA A 782 6.24 -5.74 -31.13
N PRO A 783 5.58 -5.12 -30.16
CA PRO A 783 4.68 -4.02 -30.45
C PRO A 783 5.44 -2.88 -31.13
N GLY A 784 4.74 -1.93 -31.71
CA GLY A 784 5.41 -0.75 -32.30
C GLY A 784 6.33 -0.08 -31.25
N GLU A 785 7.44 0.48 -31.72
CA GLU A 785 8.35 1.22 -30.84
C GLU A 785 7.88 2.67 -30.67
N ASN A 786 8.25 3.33 -29.58
CA ASN A 786 7.98 4.74 -29.31
C ASN A 786 6.48 5.09 -29.37
N GLU A 787 5.73 4.54 -28.44
CA GLU A 787 4.29 4.71 -28.38
C GLU A 787 3.87 5.83 -27.39
N GLY A 788 2.83 6.58 -27.80
CA GLY A 788 2.11 7.52 -26.95
C GLY A 788 0.69 7.04 -26.70
N ILE A 789 0.37 6.63 -25.48
CA ILE A 789 -0.95 6.15 -25.04
C ILE A 789 -1.66 7.33 -24.36
N MET A 790 -2.67 7.87 -25.07
CA MET A 790 -3.37 9.09 -24.67
C MET A 790 -4.51 8.80 -23.71
N THR A 791 -4.52 9.53 -22.61
CA THR A 791 -5.56 9.50 -21.56
C THR A 791 -6.16 10.90 -21.38
N PRO A 792 -7.34 11.01 -20.73
CA PRO A 792 -7.90 12.30 -20.34
C PRO A 792 -7.08 13.06 -19.27
N GLY A 793 -6.13 12.38 -18.61
CA GLY A 793 -5.32 12.98 -17.55
C GLY A 793 -4.47 14.18 -17.98
N LYS A 794 -4.13 15.05 -17.03
CA LYS A 794 -3.32 16.28 -17.27
C LYS A 794 -1.82 16.04 -17.13
N VAL A 795 -1.41 14.90 -16.60
CA VAL A 795 -0.02 14.49 -16.39
C VAL A 795 0.27 13.20 -17.13
N GLN A 796 1.54 12.87 -17.25
CA GLN A 796 1.98 11.66 -17.95
C GLN A 796 2.96 10.82 -17.14
N TYR A 797 3.21 9.62 -17.65
CA TYR A 797 4.23 8.68 -17.22
C TYR A 797 5.19 8.49 -18.38
N VAL A 798 6.43 8.96 -18.24
CA VAL A 798 7.43 8.97 -19.33
C VAL A 798 8.47 7.91 -19.04
N ALA A 799 8.51 6.83 -19.84
CA ALA A 799 9.47 5.74 -19.70
C ALA A 799 10.42 5.67 -20.90
N ALA A 800 11.73 5.66 -20.65
CA ALA A 800 12.77 5.49 -21.68
C ALA A 800 13.85 4.50 -21.20
N GLY A 801 14.39 3.67 -22.09
CA GLY A 801 15.38 2.65 -21.72
C GLY A 801 15.78 1.74 -22.87
N GLY A 802 16.30 0.55 -22.56
CA GLY A 802 16.76 -0.43 -23.55
C GLY A 802 17.41 -1.65 -22.89
N ASP A 803 18.08 -2.45 -23.72
CA ASP A 803 18.87 -3.61 -23.32
C ASP A 803 20.38 -3.30 -23.43
N PHE A 804 21.06 -3.17 -22.26
CA PHE A 804 22.49 -2.86 -22.25
C PHE A 804 23.38 -4.07 -22.65
N HIS A 805 22.85 -5.29 -22.61
CA HIS A 805 23.59 -6.48 -23.10
C HIS A 805 23.88 -6.40 -24.60
N LYS A 806 23.02 -5.74 -25.40
CA LYS A 806 23.26 -5.51 -26.83
C LYS A 806 24.55 -4.78 -27.11
N PHE A 807 25.04 -3.97 -26.16
CA PHE A 807 26.27 -3.20 -26.29
C PHE A 807 27.48 -3.89 -25.61
N GLY A 808 27.29 -5.14 -25.15
CA GLY A 808 28.35 -5.94 -24.52
C GLY A 808 28.57 -5.63 -23.03
N TYR A 809 27.76 -4.80 -22.42
CA TYR A 809 27.85 -4.54 -20.98
C TYR A 809 27.24 -5.69 -20.17
N GLN A 810 27.78 -5.89 -18.97
CA GLN A 810 27.31 -6.90 -18.04
C GLN A 810 26.78 -6.24 -16.76
N PHE A 811 25.84 -6.91 -16.09
CA PHE A 811 25.33 -6.43 -14.81
C PHE A 811 26.43 -6.40 -13.75
N HIS A 812 26.49 -5.33 -12.97
CA HIS A 812 27.36 -5.14 -11.82
C HIS A 812 26.59 -4.50 -10.66
N GLY A 813 26.94 -4.85 -9.40
CA GLY A 813 26.27 -4.31 -8.20
C GLY A 813 26.29 -2.78 -8.09
N SER A 814 27.24 -2.10 -8.73
CA SER A 814 27.25 -0.63 -8.81
C SER A 814 25.98 -0.04 -9.42
N MET A 815 25.29 -0.78 -10.30
CA MET A 815 24.04 -0.36 -10.92
C MET A 815 22.92 -0.20 -9.88
N LYS A 816 22.88 -1.05 -8.85
CA LYS A 816 21.89 -0.95 -7.77
C LYS A 816 22.13 0.26 -6.87
N VAL A 817 23.39 0.59 -6.61
CA VAL A 817 23.72 1.82 -5.87
C VAL A 817 23.39 3.05 -6.72
N LEU A 818 23.65 2.99 -8.03
CA LEU A 818 23.29 4.06 -8.94
C LEU A 818 21.76 4.29 -8.99
N GLU A 819 20.93 3.23 -8.95
CA GLU A 819 19.46 3.36 -8.81
C GLU A 819 19.09 4.22 -7.60
N THR A 820 19.73 3.96 -6.45
CA THR A 820 19.51 4.70 -5.20
C THR A 820 19.96 6.16 -5.33
N ILE A 821 21.16 6.40 -5.87
CA ILE A 821 21.70 7.76 -6.08
C ILE A 821 20.78 8.56 -7.03
N LEU A 822 20.41 7.98 -8.17
CA LEU A 822 19.56 8.64 -9.15
C LEU A 822 18.18 9.01 -8.56
N ARG A 823 17.59 8.12 -7.78
CA ARG A 823 16.30 8.35 -7.12
C ARG A 823 16.32 9.55 -6.19
N TYR A 824 17.37 9.75 -5.40
CA TYR A 824 17.42 10.77 -4.36
C TYR A 824 18.20 12.02 -4.74
N GLU A 825 19.00 12.00 -5.79
CA GLU A 825 19.81 13.15 -6.22
C GLU A 825 19.36 13.68 -7.59
N TYR A 826 19.70 13.00 -8.66
CA TYR A 826 19.53 13.51 -10.01
C TYR A 826 18.07 13.57 -10.47
N LEU A 827 17.36 12.43 -10.41
CA LEU A 827 15.97 12.38 -10.85
C LEU A 827 15.05 13.14 -9.90
N TRP A 828 15.32 13.07 -8.59
CA TRP A 828 14.60 13.87 -7.60
C TRP A 828 14.69 15.36 -7.92
N THR A 829 15.90 15.86 -8.14
CA THR A 829 16.11 17.28 -8.42
C THR A 829 15.53 17.70 -9.77
N LYS A 830 15.81 16.93 -10.84
CA LYS A 830 15.45 17.32 -12.21
C LYS A 830 13.97 17.09 -12.53
N ILE A 831 13.43 15.95 -12.12
CA ILE A 831 12.08 15.51 -12.51
C ILE A 831 11.04 15.96 -11.48
N ARG A 832 11.34 15.81 -10.18
CA ARG A 832 10.38 16.18 -9.13
C ARG A 832 10.49 17.65 -8.74
N VAL A 833 11.62 18.07 -8.19
CA VAL A 833 11.75 19.44 -7.64
C VAL A 833 11.66 20.52 -8.72
N GLN A 834 12.43 20.38 -9.82
CA GLN A 834 12.43 21.34 -10.93
C GLN A 834 11.34 21.07 -11.96
N GLY A 835 10.98 19.80 -12.16
CA GLY A 835 10.01 19.36 -13.14
C GLY A 835 8.57 19.41 -12.66
N GLY A 836 8.32 19.21 -11.37
CA GLY A 836 6.99 19.17 -10.77
C GLY A 836 6.30 17.81 -10.85
N ALA A 837 7.03 16.75 -11.20
CA ALA A 837 6.52 15.39 -11.14
C ALA A 837 6.39 14.90 -9.69
N TYR A 838 5.51 13.95 -9.46
CA TYR A 838 5.38 13.34 -8.12
C TYR A 838 6.58 12.45 -7.77
N GLY A 839 7.20 11.79 -8.76
CA GLY A 839 8.38 10.98 -8.55
C GLY A 839 9.05 10.52 -9.84
N ALA A 840 10.20 9.90 -9.70
CA ALA A 840 10.91 9.26 -10.79
C ALA A 840 11.70 8.04 -10.29
N THR A 841 11.95 7.09 -11.18
CA THR A 841 12.67 5.85 -10.87
C THR A 841 13.69 5.51 -11.94
N ALA A 842 14.75 4.82 -11.54
CA ALA A 842 15.72 4.15 -12.40
C ALA A 842 15.72 2.66 -12.08
N ARG A 843 15.94 1.82 -13.07
CA ARG A 843 16.04 0.38 -12.90
C ARG A 843 17.10 -0.22 -13.82
N PHE A 844 17.91 -1.12 -13.25
CA PHE A 844 18.89 -1.93 -13.95
C PHE A 844 18.71 -3.38 -13.50
N ASP A 845 18.27 -4.23 -14.39
CA ASP A 845 18.07 -5.65 -14.09
C ASP A 845 19.22 -6.49 -14.68
N ARG A 846 19.54 -7.59 -14.00
CA ARG A 846 20.63 -8.49 -14.40
C ARG A 846 20.46 -9.05 -15.81
N ASN A 847 19.23 -9.18 -16.29
CA ASN A 847 18.91 -9.67 -17.63
C ASN A 847 19.15 -8.64 -18.78
N GLY A 848 19.78 -7.50 -18.49
CA GLY A 848 20.08 -6.47 -19.48
C GLY A 848 19.10 -5.32 -19.53
N THR A 849 17.92 -5.44 -18.91
CA THR A 849 16.88 -4.39 -18.93
C THR A 849 17.32 -3.18 -18.12
N MET A 850 17.30 -2.00 -18.78
CA MET A 850 17.50 -0.70 -18.13
C MET A 850 16.36 0.24 -18.53
N PHE A 851 15.81 0.98 -17.57
CA PHE A 851 14.88 2.08 -17.86
C PHE A 851 14.89 3.18 -16.79
N PHE A 852 14.46 4.36 -17.22
CA PHE A 852 14.09 5.50 -16.38
C PHE A 852 12.62 5.82 -16.59
N ALA A 853 11.89 6.14 -15.54
CA ALA A 853 10.48 6.48 -15.65
C ALA A 853 10.07 7.58 -14.67
N SER A 854 9.22 8.51 -15.13
CA SER A 854 8.58 9.51 -14.27
C SER A 854 7.17 9.09 -13.87
N TYR A 855 6.68 9.66 -12.77
CA TYR A 855 5.36 9.37 -12.20
C TYR A 855 4.56 10.67 -12.01
N ARG A 856 3.37 10.76 -12.65
CA ARG A 856 2.52 11.96 -12.65
C ARG A 856 3.30 13.22 -13.02
N ASP A 857 3.92 13.19 -14.17
CA ASP A 857 4.85 14.19 -14.67
C ASP A 857 4.14 15.21 -15.54
N PRO A 858 4.18 16.52 -15.23
CA PRO A 858 3.60 17.55 -16.09
C PRO A 858 4.45 17.86 -17.32
N LYS A 859 5.73 17.42 -17.38
CA LYS A 859 6.72 17.82 -18.39
C LYS A 859 7.31 16.61 -19.14
N LEU A 860 6.92 16.41 -20.40
CA LEU A 860 7.38 15.28 -21.21
C LEU A 860 8.81 15.49 -21.76
N LYS A 861 9.05 16.60 -22.45
CA LYS A 861 10.35 16.84 -23.14
C LYS A 861 11.49 17.05 -22.18
N GLU A 862 11.25 17.83 -21.16
CA GLU A 862 12.25 18.17 -20.15
C GLU A 862 12.68 16.93 -19.38
N SER A 863 11.73 16.06 -19.04
CA SER A 863 12.01 14.79 -18.36
C SER A 863 12.79 13.84 -19.27
N LEU A 864 12.40 13.72 -20.53
CA LEU A 864 13.15 12.93 -21.51
C LEU A 864 14.57 13.50 -21.72
N GLN A 865 14.73 14.83 -21.81
CA GLN A 865 16.04 15.47 -21.90
C GLN A 865 16.89 15.18 -20.66
N ALA A 866 16.28 15.23 -19.46
CA ALA A 866 16.99 14.88 -18.23
C ALA A 866 17.55 13.44 -18.28
N TYR A 867 16.81 12.49 -18.85
CA TYR A 867 17.34 11.12 -19.01
C TYR A 867 18.55 11.09 -19.96
N TYR A 868 18.55 11.81 -21.07
CA TYR A 868 19.69 11.88 -22.01
C TYR A 868 20.87 12.66 -21.46
N ASP A 869 20.67 13.61 -20.56
CA ASP A 869 21.77 14.40 -19.94
C ASP A 869 22.45 13.67 -18.77
N MET A 870 21.81 12.63 -18.24
CA MET A 870 22.28 11.87 -17.07
C MET A 870 23.71 11.29 -17.22
N PRO A 871 24.14 10.72 -18.35
CA PRO A 871 25.52 10.24 -18.50
C PRO A 871 26.55 11.33 -18.28
N SER A 872 26.29 12.55 -18.77
CA SER A 872 27.22 13.68 -18.61
C SER A 872 27.29 14.19 -17.17
N TRP A 873 26.22 14.03 -16.41
CA TRP A 873 26.19 14.32 -14.96
C TRP A 873 26.98 13.22 -14.21
N LEU A 874 26.75 11.95 -14.54
CA LEU A 874 27.39 10.82 -13.87
C LEU A 874 28.91 10.81 -14.07
N GLU A 875 29.42 11.24 -15.23
CA GLU A 875 30.85 11.38 -15.51
C GLU A 875 31.55 12.37 -14.57
N LYS A 876 30.80 13.32 -14.00
CA LYS A 876 31.29 14.37 -13.11
C LYS A 876 30.96 14.12 -11.64
N LEU A 877 30.25 13.03 -11.35
CA LEU A 877 29.81 12.70 -10.00
C LEU A 877 31.05 12.33 -9.15
N GLU A 878 31.25 13.08 -8.08
CA GLU A 878 32.25 12.78 -7.05
C GLU A 878 31.57 12.87 -5.69
N LEU A 879 31.45 11.74 -5.02
CA LEU A 879 30.88 11.64 -3.68
C LEU A 879 32.00 11.53 -2.66
N SER A 880 31.84 12.18 -1.52
CA SER A 880 32.67 11.91 -0.35
C SER A 880 32.48 10.45 0.12
N GLU A 881 33.45 9.92 0.87
CA GLU A 881 33.34 8.55 1.42
C GLU A 881 32.08 8.40 2.30
N ARG A 882 31.69 9.45 3.04
CA ARG A 882 30.46 9.48 3.84
C ARG A 882 29.22 9.37 2.96
N GLU A 883 29.13 10.14 1.89
CA GLU A 883 27.98 10.11 0.96
C GLU A 883 27.90 8.77 0.24
N LEU A 884 29.01 8.25 -0.24
CA LEU A 884 29.05 6.94 -0.91
C LEU A 884 28.60 5.82 0.05
N THR A 885 29.09 5.84 1.28
CA THR A 885 28.70 4.88 2.32
C THR A 885 27.20 4.96 2.60
N LYS A 886 26.64 6.18 2.69
CA LYS A 886 25.19 6.40 2.86
C LYS A 886 24.36 5.68 1.77
N TYR A 887 24.72 5.85 0.50
CA TYR A 887 23.98 5.20 -0.61
C TYR A 887 24.16 3.68 -0.66
N ILE A 888 25.35 3.19 -0.28
CA ILE A 888 25.62 1.75 -0.13
C ILE A 888 24.68 1.16 0.93
N ILE A 889 24.57 1.81 2.11
CA ILE A 889 23.71 1.35 3.20
C ILE A 889 22.25 1.34 2.77
N GLY A 890 21.75 2.43 2.18
CA GLY A 890 20.37 2.50 1.68
C GLY A 890 20.06 1.46 0.60
N THR A 891 21.04 1.13 -0.26
CA THR A 891 20.88 0.07 -1.26
C THR A 891 20.80 -1.32 -0.60
N ILE A 892 21.67 -1.60 0.38
CA ILE A 892 21.66 -2.86 1.11
C ILE A 892 20.37 -2.99 1.93
N SER A 893 19.87 -1.92 2.53
CA SER A 893 18.58 -1.91 3.23
C SER A 893 17.45 -2.44 2.34
N GLY A 894 17.37 -1.95 1.10
CA GLY A 894 16.37 -2.42 0.14
C GLY A 894 16.52 -3.90 -0.27
N LEU A 895 17.75 -4.45 -0.22
CA LEU A 895 18.00 -5.87 -0.50
C LEU A 895 17.73 -6.78 0.72
N ASP A 896 17.86 -6.25 1.92
CA ASP A 896 17.70 -6.99 3.20
C ASP A 896 16.31 -6.83 3.81
N THR A 897 15.31 -6.43 3.02
CA THR A 897 13.91 -6.31 3.48
C THR A 897 13.43 -7.63 4.09
N PRO A 898 12.82 -7.61 5.28
CA PRO A 898 12.27 -8.80 5.91
C PRO A 898 11.20 -9.44 5.01
N LEU A 899 11.23 -10.77 4.93
CA LEU A 899 10.27 -11.53 4.12
C LEU A 899 9.32 -12.31 5.03
N THR A 900 8.04 -12.29 4.70
CA THR A 900 7.04 -13.19 5.29
C THR A 900 7.26 -14.63 4.80
N ASN A 901 6.60 -15.61 5.39
CA ASN A 901 6.70 -17.00 4.94
C ASN A 901 6.23 -17.17 3.48
N SER A 902 5.15 -16.47 3.10
CA SER A 902 4.65 -16.45 1.73
C SER A 902 5.68 -15.87 0.76
N MET A 903 6.27 -14.71 1.10
CA MET A 903 7.29 -14.03 0.29
C MET A 903 8.59 -14.87 0.16
N ARG A 904 9.02 -15.55 1.24
CA ARG A 904 10.19 -16.45 1.20
C ARG A 904 9.97 -17.61 0.24
N LEU A 905 8.78 -18.22 0.28
CA LEU A 905 8.41 -19.30 -0.63
C LEU A 905 8.39 -18.84 -2.08
N GLU A 906 7.75 -17.70 -2.34
CA GLU A 906 7.68 -17.11 -3.68
C GLU A 906 9.08 -16.77 -4.20
N GLN A 907 9.91 -16.09 -3.38
CA GLN A 907 11.29 -15.75 -3.75
C GLN A 907 12.11 -17.00 -4.08
N ALA A 908 12.01 -18.07 -3.28
CA ALA A 908 12.72 -19.31 -3.53
C ALA A 908 12.30 -19.95 -4.86
N GLY A 909 10.99 -19.99 -5.16
CA GLY A 909 10.46 -20.46 -6.44
C GLY A 909 10.93 -19.61 -7.63
N VAL A 910 10.86 -18.28 -7.51
CA VAL A 910 11.29 -17.34 -8.55
C VAL A 910 12.79 -17.43 -8.80
N TYR A 911 13.62 -17.55 -7.76
CA TYR A 911 15.07 -17.73 -7.94
C TYR A 911 15.40 -19.03 -8.66
N HIS A 912 14.70 -20.12 -8.33
CA HIS A 912 14.86 -21.40 -9.05
C HIS A 912 14.50 -21.24 -10.54
N LEU A 913 13.35 -20.62 -10.86
CA LEU A 913 12.88 -20.40 -12.25
C LEU A 913 13.81 -19.48 -13.05
N LYS A 914 14.36 -18.44 -12.41
CA LYS A 914 15.29 -17.47 -13.02
C LYS A 914 16.74 -17.92 -12.98
N GLN A 915 17.05 -19.08 -12.41
CA GLN A 915 18.41 -19.62 -12.25
C GLN A 915 19.34 -18.67 -11.46
N VAL A 916 18.79 -17.97 -10.45
CA VAL A 916 19.55 -17.09 -9.54
C VAL A 916 20.06 -17.90 -8.36
N ASP A 917 21.37 -18.09 -8.29
CA ASP A 917 22.02 -18.82 -7.20
C ASP A 917 22.53 -17.90 -6.08
N THR A 918 22.97 -18.50 -4.98
CA THR A 918 23.53 -17.78 -3.83
C THR A 918 24.86 -17.09 -4.19
N ALA A 919 25.66 -17.65 -5.11
CA ALA A 919 26.92 -17.05 -5.51
C ALA A 919 26.73 -15.74 -6.28
N MET A 920 25.75 -15.69 -7.19
CA MET A 920 25.37 -14.47 -7.92
C MET A 920 24.89 -13.36 -6.94
N ARG A 921 24.10 -13.73 -5.95
CA ARG A 921 23.61 -12.80 -4.92
C ARG A 921 24.74 -12.28 -4.05
N GLN A 922 25.65 -13.17 -3.63
CA GLN A 922 26.81 -12.82 -2.83
C GLN A 922 27.78 -11.91 -3.62
N GLN A 923 28.01 -12.20 -4.90
CA GLN A 923 28.83 -11.36 -5.77
C GLN A 923 28.27 -9.93 -5.86
N MET A 924 26.96 -9.80 -6.17
CA MET A 924 26.29 -8.50 -6.24
C MET A 924 26.43 -7.73 -4.92
N ARG A 925 26.19 -8.41 -3.78
CA ARG A 925 26.34 -7.79 -2.46
C ARG A 925 27.76 -7.30 -2.20
N SER A 926 28.76 -8.09 -2.54
CA SER A 926 30.17 -7.70 -2.39
C SER A 926 30.51 -6.50 -3.27
N GLU A 927 30.08 -6.49 -4.53
CA GLU A 927 30.24 -5.38 -5.47
C GLU A 927 29.60 -4.08 -4.98
N ILE A 928 28.46 -4.18 -4.26
CA ILE A 928 27.78 -3.02 -3.65
C ILE A 928 28.59 -2.50 -2.45
N ILE A 929 28.99 -3.38 -1.52
CA ILE A 929 29.68 -2.97 -0.28
C ILE A 929 31.06 -2.39 -0.58
N ASP A 930 31.78 -2.94 -1.56
CA ASP A 930 33.15 -2.55 -1.94
C ASP A 930 33.19 -1.46 -3.02
N LEU A 931 32.04 -0.84 -3.35
CA LEU A 931 31.89 0.18 -4.38
C LEU A 931 32.81 1.40 -4.20
N THR A 932 33.29 1.92 -5.33
CA THR A 932 34.08 3.17 -5.42
C THR A 932 33.41 4.17 -6.38
N ASN A 933 33.77 5.48 -6.28
CA ASN A 933 33.33 6.49 -7.26
C ASN A 933 33.69 6.13 -8.70
N ALA A 934 34.87 5.52 -8.93
CA ALA A 934 35.27 5.11 -10.25
C ALA A 934 34.34 4.04 -10.87
N ASP A 935 33.74 3.17 -10.05
CA ASP A 935 32.80 2.15 -10.52
C ASP A 935 31.47 2.75 -10.95
N LEU A 936 31.01 3.82 -10.30
CA LEU A 936 29.83 4.58 -10.71
C LEU A 936 30.08 5.30 -12.05
N GLN A 937 31.20 6.00 -12.18
CA GLN A 937 31.51 6.76 -13.41
C GLN A 937 31.62 5.86 -14.65
N LYS A 938 32.07 4.59 -14.49
CA LYS A 938 32.10 3.58 -15.58
C LYS A 938 30.73 3.25 -16.16
N LEU A 939 29.63 3.56 -15.47
CA LEU A 939 28.28 3.30 -15.95
C LEU A 939 27.77 4.37 -16.94
N ALA A 940 28.41 5.53 -17.03
CA ALA A 940 27.97 6.60 -17.92
C ALA A 940 27.97 6.19 -19.42
N PRO A 941 28.98 5.52 -19.98
CA PRO A 941 28.93 4.99 -21.34
C PRO A 941 27.80 3.98 -21.54
N LEU A 942 27.59 3.05 -20.60
CA LEU A 942 26.49 2.07 -20.65
C LEU A 942 25.13 2.75 -20.82
N ILE A 943 24.84 3.75 -20.00
CA ILE A 943 23.56 4.49 -20.06
C ILE A 943 23.44 5.22 -21.40
N ARG A 944 24.50 5.89 -21.85
CA ARG A 944 24.52 6.62 -23.13
C ARG A 944 24.27 5.70 -24.32
N ASP A 945 24.97 4.57 -24.38
CA ASP A 945 24.84 3.62 -25.48
C ASP A 945 23.46 2.98 -25.49
N THR A 946 22.95 2.57 -24.35
CA THR A 946 21.60 1.98 -24.22
C THR A 946 20.51 2.97 -24.62
N LEU A 947 20.56 4.23 -24.19
CA LEU A 947 19.60 5.27 -24.58
C LEU A 947 19.75 5.72 -26.06
N SER A 948 20.83 5.34 -26.76
CA SER A 948 21.00 5.66 -28.18
C SER A 948 19.98 4.95 -29.07
N GLU A 949 19.39 3.84 -28.63
CA GLU A 949 18.29 3.16 -29.32
C GLU A 949 16.97 3.98 -29.31
N LYS A 950 16.84 4.92 -28.37
CA LYS A 950 15.71 5.88 -28.25
C LYS A 950 14.35 5.21 -28.04
N TYR A 951 14.30 4.04 -27.41
CA TYR A 951 13.02 3.43 -27.00
C TYR A 951 12.31 4.30 -25.97
N LEU A 952 11.01 4.54 -26.22
CA LEU A 952 10.17 5.45 -25.46
C LEU A 952 8.74 4.92 -25.40
N CYS A 953 8.15 4.93 -24.21
CA CYS A 953 6.71 4.77 -24.03
C CYS A 953 6.17 5.84 -23.09
N VAL A 954 5.10 6.52 -23.49
CA VAL A 954 4.45 7.55 -22.69
C VAL A 954 2.98 7.22 -22.54
N VAL A 955 2.49 7.24 -21.30
CA VAL A 955 1.06 7.12 -21.00
C VAL A 955 0.61 8.42 -20.33
N GLY A 956 -0.46 9.07 -20.82
CA GLY A 956 -0.97 10.26 -20.16
C GLY A 956 -1.60 11.31 -21.07
N SER A 957 -1.41 12.57 -20.73
CA SER A 957 -2.08 13.74 -21.33
C SER A 957 -2.15 13.71 -22.85
N SER A 958 -3.36 13.62 -23.39
CA SER A 958 -3.60 13.69 -24.86
C SER A 958 -3.02 14.97 -25.44
N GLN A 959 -3.16 16.10 -24.77
CA GLN A 959 -2.61 17.39 -25.22
C GLN A 959 -1.08 17.37 -25.30
N SER A 960 -0.42 16.80 -24.30
CA SER A 960 1.04 16.72 -24.23
C SER A 960 1.60 15.77 -25.30
N ILE A 961 0.97 14.60 -25.49
CA ILE A 961 1.37 13.62 -26.51
C ILE A 961 1.16 14.17 -27.91
N GLU A 962 0.01 14.78 -28.22
CA GLU A 962 -0.24 15.39 -29.53
C GLU A 962 0.72 16.55 -29.82
N ALA A 963 1.01 17.41 -28.84
CA ALA A 963 1.99 18.50 -28.99
C ALA A 963 3.41 17.98 -29.29
N ASN A 964 3.70 16.71 -28.95
CA ASN A 964 4.99 16.06 -29.15
C ASN A 964 4.92 14.85 -30.09
N LYS A 965 3.92 14.80 -30.97
CA LYS A 965 3.64 13.67 -31.86
C LYS A 965 4.83 13.20 -32.68
N ASN A 966 5.77 14.07 -32.99
CA ASN A 966 6.95 13.80 -33.79
C ASN A 966 7.97 12.86 -33.12
N ILE A 967 7.89 12.61 -31.81
CA ILE A 967 8.78 11.67 -31.12
C ILE A 967 8.19 10.26 -31.05
N PHE A 968 6.93 10.07 -31.41
CA PHE A 968 6.24 8.80 -31.39
C PHE A 968 6.10 8.21 -32.78
N THR A 969 6.21 6.90 -32.91
CA THR A 969 5.88 6.15 -34.13
C THR A 969 4.40 5.83 -34.18
N LYS A 970 3.76 5.68 -33.01
CA LYS A 970 2.33 5.41 -32.88
C LYS A 970 1.75 6.20 -31.72
N THR A 971 0.57 6.77 -31.91
CA THR A 971 -0.24 7.33 -30.84
C THR A 971 -1.62 6.71 -30.86
N GLN A 972 -2.21 6.45 -29.68
CA GLN A 972 -3.54 5.86 -29.57
C GLN A 972 -4.26 6.35 -28.33
N HIS A 973 -5.59 6.43 -28.40
CA HIS A 973 -6.46 6.76 -27.27
C HIS A 973 -6.88 5.47 -26.56
N ILE A 974 -7.05 5.54 -25.24
CA ILE A 974 -7.62 4.45 -24.45
C ILE A 974 -9.14 4.51 -24.42
#